data_bfdcc71fe32a4dad8bd4bf3af12048a0
#
_entry.id   bfdcc71fe32a4dad8bd4bf3af12048a0
#
_cell.length_a   1.000
_cell.length_b   1.000
_cell.length_c   1.000
_cell.angle_alpha   90.00
_cell.angle_beta   90.00
_cell.angle_gamma   90.00
#
_symmetry.space_group_name_H-M   'P 1'
#
loop_
_entity.id
_entity.type
_entity.pdbx_description
1 polymer ?
#
loop_
_entity_poly.entity_id
_entity_poly.type
_entity_poly.pdbx_seq_one_letter_code
_entity_poly.pdbx_strand_id
1 'polypeptide(L)'
;GCFGITILMLAVYYIIHVLFITESYIETFTASAQNTAVYSTSICNNDCIEPGASITGANKVEYDPVILANKKSLVVNRLTDRAKDLINVIKMTFYYTDTQTLFNKENDLVLEDILYNFDIYKLKQALNPGDSINLFFTVKNKPNTMIRNNSSVVSNGTFFNNSAFPSFGYSGRELTDDKTREKYDLPPNKLKPFPSDSTALGNTYISKDADWIDFEATVSTSKDQIAIAPGYLQKEWIEGDRRYFNYKMDSKILNFYAFNSGKYEVAKDKWNDVNLEIYYHKDHDYNLDRMMKGMKAALDYCSTNFSPYQHKQLRIIEFPRTAGGFAQSFPNTVPFSEDIGFIAKVDDSEEGGNDYSFFVTVHEVAHQWWAHQVIGADVLGSTMLSESLSEYVSLKVIEQVNGKKKMRKFLKRSLDEYLTSRTFERKRENALMYNDGQGYIHYQKGSLIFYALSDYIGEKTLNNALSKYVKKVAFQEPPYTTSIDMVNHVKEVTPDSLNYLIKDMFETITLYQNRVVETKSKKLDNGKYQVDIEFKVSKYRNNEKGRIFYGEEERDSITYQTDDMKKPEYSVFLEDYIDVGIFGEDNDEKEIELYLKKLKISSIHNKISIIVDQEPIEVGIDPYNKLIDTNSEDNRMKIEK
;
A
#
# COMPACT_ATOMS: atom_id res chain seq x y z
N GLY A 1 50.93 3.78 -35.64
CA GLY A 1 51.49 4.61 -34.55
C GLY A 1 50.44 5.56 -33.95
N CYS A 2 49.59 6.17 -34.75
CA CYS A 2 48.58 7.14 -34.22
C CYS A 2 47.35 6.50 -33.54
N PHE A 3 46.95 5.30 -33.92
CA PHE A 3 45.78 4.66 -33.35
C PHE A 3 46.00 4.16 -31.90
N GLY A 4 47.22 3.74 -31.56
CA GLY A 4 47.58 3.30 -30.23
C GLY A 4 47.64 4.42 -29.18
N ILE A 5 48.09 5.62 -29.61
CA ILE A 5 48.19 6.77 -28.72
C ILE A 5 46.79 7.33 -28.39
N THR A 6 45.86 7.31 -29.36
CA THR A 6 44.49 7.80 -29.15
C THR A 6 43.71 6.89 -28.17
N ILE A 7 43.89 5.58 -28.25
CA ILE A 7 43.27 4.64 -27.30
C ILE A 7 43.86 4.78 -25.89
N LEU A 8 45.18 5.00 -25.80
CA LEU A 8 45.84 5.22 -24.50
C LEU A 8 45.40 6.55 -23.86
N MET A 9 45.28 7.63 -24.68
CA MET A 9 44.76 8.93 -24.20
C MET A 9 43.28 8.85 -23.75
N LEU A 10 42.43 8.11 -24.48
CA LEU A 10 41.04 7.88 -24.08
C LEU A 10 40.93 7.03 -22.80
N ALA A 11 41.78 6.02 -22.66
CA ALA A 11 41.82 5.19 -21.44
C ALA A 11 42.31 6.00 -20.23
N VAL A 12 43.35 6.82 -20.40
CA VAL A 12 43.86 7.72 -19.36
C VAL A 12 42.83 8.79 -19.00
N TYR A 13 42.13 9.37 -19.98
CA TYR A 13 41.07 10.34 -19.75
C TYR A 13 39.88 9.67 -18.97
N TYR A 14 39.50 8.45 -19.32
CA TYR A 14 38.48 7.71 -18.65
C TYR A 14 38.87 7.35 -17.22
N ILE A 15 40.11 6.93 -16.99
CA ILE A 15 40.65 6.62 -15.65
C ILE A 15 40.73 7.89 -14.79
N ILE A 16 41.18 9.00 -15.34
CA ILE A 16 41.23 10.29 -14.64
C ILE A 16 39.81 10.77 -14.32
N HIS A 17 38.88 10.65 -15.27
CA HIS A 17 37.49 11.05 -15.04
C HIS A 17 36.79 10.19 -13.98
N VAL A 18 37.07 8.87 -13.97
CA VAL A 18 36.56 7.96 -12.94
C VAL A 18 37.20 8.27 -11.58
N LEU A 19 38.49 8.60 -11.52
CA LEU A 19 39.15 8.96 -10.26
C LEU A 19 38.65 10.31 -9.71
N PHE A 20 38.46 11.32 -10.57
CA PHE A 20 37.88 12.60 -10.17
C PHE A 20 36.42 12.48 -9.68
N ILE A 21 35.64 11.63 -10.34
CA ILE A 21 34.29 11.34 -9.89
C ILE A 21 34.31 10.62 -8.52
N THR A 22 35.24 9.69 -8.31
CA THR A 22 35.37 8.99 -7.04
C THR A 22 35.87 9.90 -5.90
N GLU A 23 36.79 10.80 -6.14
CA GLU A 23 37.22 11.76 -5.11
C GLU A 23 36.14 12.78 -4.75
N SER A 24 35.49 13.37 -5.73
CA SER A 24 34.33 14.24 -5.51
C SER A 24 33.18 13.51 -4.76
N TYR A 25 33.02 12.22 -5.02
CA TYR A 25 32.08 11.34 -4.34
C TYR A 25 32.42 11.05 -2.89
N ILE A 26 33.71 10.84 -2.60
CA ILE A 26 34.22 10.59 -1.25
C ILE A 26 34.03 11.83 -0.38
N GLU A 27 34.30 13.03 -0.88
CA GLU A 27 34.06 14.27 -0.16
C GLU A 27 32.58 14.54 0.13
N THR A 28 31.71 14.37 -0.86
CA THR A 28 30.27 14.57 -0.69
C THR A 28 29.69 13.54 0.30
N PHE A 29 30.22 12.32 0.28
CA PHE A 29 29.77 11.25 1.14
C PHE A 29 30.29 11.36 2.57
N THR A 30 31.51 11.82 2.75
CA THR A 30 32.09 12.10 4.06
C THR A 30 31.33 13.26 4.73
N ALA A 31 30.93 14.28 3.98
CA ALA A 31 30.09 15.36 4.46
C ALA A 31 28.68 14.87 4.85
N SER A 32 28.08 13.93 4.11
CA SER A 32 26.76 13.37 4.44
C SER A 32 26.81 12.46 5.68
N ALA A 33 27.88 11.71 5.86
CA ALA A 33 28.08 10.89 7.05
C ALA A 33 28.21 11.72 8.33
N GLN A 34 28.73 12.95 8.25
CA GLN A 34 28.78 13.88 9.38
C GLN A 34 27.40 14.43 9.77
N ASN A 35 26.44 14.40 8.86
CA ASN A 35 25.07 14.89 9.08
C ASN A 35 24.08 13.77 9.44
N THR A 36 24.55 12.56 9.70
CA THR A 36 23.66 11.42 10.01
C THR A 36 22.96 11.64 11.36
N ALA A 37 21.66 11.39 11.38
CA ALA A 37 20.88 11.36 12.61
C ALA A 37 21.30 10.16 13.47
N VAL A 38 21.23 10.33 14.76
CA VAL A 38 21.49 9.29 15.76
C VAL A 38 20.24 9.14 16.61
N TYR A 39 19.83 7.91 16.87
CA TYR A 39 18.55 7.60 17.49
C TYR A 39 18.73 6.77 18.75
N SER A 40 17.91 7.07 19.75
CA SER A 40 17.65 6.21 20.89
C SER A 40 16.16 6.00 20.99
N THR A 41 15.73 4.76 20.99
CA THR A 41 14.31 4.42 21.10
C THR A 41 14.10 3.46 22.24
N SER A 42 13.00 3.66 22.96
CA SER A 42 12.56 2.76 24.01
C SER A 42 11.14 2.31 23.64
N ILE A 43 10.93 1.04 23.50
CA ILE A 43 9.63 0.44 23.20
C ILE A 43 9.18 -0.31 24.43
N CYS A 44 8.08 0.14 25.00
CA CYS A 44 7.57 -0.38 26.24
C CYS A 44 6.17 -0.92 26.11
N ASN A 45 5.91 -2.01 26.78
CA ASN A 45 4.58 -2.53 26.95
C ASN A 45 4.19 -2.49 28.44
N ASN A 46 3.53 -1.43 28.87
CA ASN A 46 2.87 -1.15 30.14
C ASN A 46 3.70 -0.70 31.37
N ASP A 47 4.98 -0.95 31.48
CA ASP A 47 5.76 -0.47 32.64
C ASP A 47 7.11 0.08 32.18
N CYS A 48 7.10 1.26 31.58
CA CYS A 48 8.33 1.94 31.20
C CYS A 48 9.08 2.42 32.42
N ILE A 49 10.20 1.82 32.69
CA ILE A 49 11.18 2.33 33.63
C ILE A 49 12.28 2.97 32.82
N GLU A 50 12.47 4.25 33.06
CA GLU A 50 13.50 5.16 32.58
C GLU A 50 14.27 4.88 31.29
N PRO A 51 14.35 5.83 30.38
CA PRO A 51 15.16 5.70 29.18
C PRO A 51 16.65 5.75 29.55
N GLY A 52 17.31 4.60 29.45
CA GLY A 52 18.71 4.46 29.81
C GLY A 52 19.70 4.50 28.68
N ALA A 53 19.26 4.55 27.43
CA ALA A 53 20.18 4.45 26.31
C ALA A 53 20.74 5.81 25.91
N SER A 54 21.98 6.06 26.19
CA SER A 54 22.72 7.20 25.64
C SER A 54 23.33 6.81 24.29
N ILE A 55 23.18 7.67 23.31
CA ILE A 55 23.75 7.47 21.99
C ILE A 55 25.02 8.29 21.86
N THR A 56 26.08 7.65 21.48
CA THR A 56 27.36 8.30 21.25
C THR A 56 27.86 8.00 19.84
N GLY A 57 27.96 9.04 19.03
CA GLY A 57 28.57 8.98 17.70
C GLY A 57 27.60 8.88 16.53
N ALA A 58 28.04 9.35 15.38
CA ALA A 58 27.32 9.21 14.12
C ALA A 58 27.17 7.73 13.74
N ASN A 59 26.06 7.37 13.12
CA ASN A 59 25.76 6.02 12.66
C ASN A 59 25.56 4.96 13.76
N LYS A 60 25.28 5.34 14.99
CA LYS A 60 24.98 4.40 16.07
C LYS A 60 23.51 4.56 16.50
N VAL A 61 22.79 3.48 16.57
CA VAL A 61 21.44 3.41 17.13
C VAL A 61 21.49 2.48 18.34
N GLU A 62 21.00 2.96 19.48
CA GLU A 62 20.81 2.16 20.69
C GLU A 62 19.31 2.09 21.00
N TYR A 63 18.87 0.94 21.39
CA TYR A 63 17.46 0.63 21.53
C TYR A 63 17.22 -0.31 22.72
N ASP A 64 16.21 -0.01 23.50
CA ASP A 64 15.87 -0.77 24.70
C ASP A 64 14.38 -1.19 24.69
N PRO A 65 14.02 -2.30 24.04
CA PRO A 65 12.68 -2.83 24.06
C PRO A 65 12.45 -3.75 25.26
N VAL A 66 11.27 -3.68 25.83
CA VAL A 66 10.77 -4.64 26.83
C VAL A 66 9.82 -5.64 26.14
N ILE A 67 10.10 -6.93 26.29
CA ILE A 67 9.29 -8.00 25.74
C ILE A 67 8.50 -8.64 26.86
N LEU A 68 7.18 -8.67 26.71
CA LEU A 68 6.28 -9.34 27.62
C LEU A 68 5.97 -10.74 27.12
N ALA A 69 6.25 -11.75 27.95
CA ALA A 69 6.05 -13.16 27.59
C ALA A 69 4.61 -13.67 27.73
N ASN A 70 3.75 -12.93 28.40
CA ASN A 70 2.41 -13.42 28.76
C ASN A 70 1.29 -12.95 27.89
N LYS A 71 1.48 -11.88 27.17
CA LYS A 71 0.43 -11.48 26.26
C LYS A 71 0.42 -12.51 25.16
N LYS A 72 -0.72 -12.84 24.64
CA LYS A 72 -0.92 -13.59 23.41
C LYS A 72 -0.11 -12.95 22.28
N SER A 73 1.08 -12.50 22.65
CA SER A 73 1.96 -11.74 21.82
C SER A 73 2.55 -12.70 20.80
N LEU A 74 2.62 -12.21 19.63
CA LEU A 74 3.19 -12.84 18.48
C LEU A 74 4.64 -13.24 18.63
N VAL A 75 5.36 -12.48 19.44
CA VAL A 75 6.72 -12.80 19.80
C VAL A 75 6.78 -14.18 20.44
N VAL A 76 5.85 -14.46 21.36
CA VAL A 76 5.74 -15.77 22.02
C VAL A 76 5.42 -16.87 21.00
N ASN A 77 4.45 -16.63 20.13
CA ASN A 77 4.01 -17.61 19.11
C ASN A 77 5.10 -17.89 18.06
N ARG A 78 6.05 -16.99 17.87
CA ARG A 78 7.12 -17.13 16.90
C ARG A 78 8.40 -17.68 17.49
N LEU A 79 8.68 -17.35 18.75
CA LEU A 79 9.86 -17.85 19.44
C LEU A 79 9.71 -19.34 19.77
N THR A 80 8.49 -19.79 19.98
CA THR A 80 8.19 -21.19 20.22
C THR A 80 6.99 -21.62 19.39
N ASP A 81 7.01 -22.78 18.78
CA ASP A 81 5.84 -23.38 18.09
C ASP A 81 4.67 -23.68 19.05
N ARG A 82 4.82 -23.31 20.32
CA ARG A 82 3.89 -23.59 21.42
C ARG A 82 3.72 -22.38 22.31
N ALA A 83 2.73 -21.54 22.00
CA ALA A 83 2.39 -20.33 22.75
C ALA A 83 1.99 -20.51 24.22
N LYS A 84 1.90 -21.75 24.70
CA LYS A 84 1.47 -22.09 26.06
C LYS A 84 2.64 -22.50 26.95
N ASP A 85 3.82 -22.73 26.42
CA ASP A 85 4.97 -23.25 27.12
C ASP A 85 5.92 -22.12 27.54
N LEU A 86 6.84 -22.48 28.44
CA LEU A 86 7.90 -21.58 28.88
C LEU A 86 8.82 -21.18 27.72
N ILE A 87 9.11 -19.88 27.60
CA ILE A 87 10.05 -19.38 26.58
C ILE A 87 11.47 -19.47 27.15
N ASN A 88 12.28 -20.35 26.58
CA ASN A 88 13.69 -20.45 26.91
C ASN A 88 14.63 -20.27 25.72
N VAL A 89 14.09 -20.03 24.52
CA VAL A 89 14.85 -19.83 23.30
C VAL A 89 14.36 -18.57 22.61
N ILE A 90 15.26 -17.64 22.32
CA ILE A 90 15.00 -16.42 21.57
C ILE A 90 15.75 -16.52 20.25
N LYS A 91 15.03 -16.33 19.15
CA LYS A 91 15.56 -16.27 17.79
C LYS A 91 15.51 -14.83 17.31
N MET A 92 16.60 -14.35 16.72
CA MET A 92 16.75 -12.98 16.27
C MET A 92 17.28 -12.92 14.85
N THR A 93 16.73 -12.03 14.03
CA THR A 93 17.25 -11.69 12.69
C THR A 93 17.73 -10.25 12.68
N PHE A 94 18.85 -9.98 12.02
CA PHE A 94 19.49 -8.68 11.94
C PHE A 94 19.55 -8.20 10.49
N TYR A 95 19.20 -6.94 10.26
CA TYR A 95 19.33 -6.33 8.94
C TYR A 95 20.78 -5.91 8.65
N TYR A 96 21.47 -5.40 9.69
CA TYR A 96 22.86 -4.97 9.60
C TYR A 96 23.80 -5.90 10.35
N THR A 97 24.93 -6.21 9.76
CA THR A 97 25.96 -7.09 10.34
C THR A 97 26.68 -6.49 11.54
N ASP A 98 26.78 -5.14 11.63
CA ASP A 98 27.37 -4.45 12.77
C ASP A 98 26.29 -4.16 13.82
N THR A 99 25.72 -5.23 14.38
CA THR A 99 24.69 -5.19 15.41
C THR A 99 25.18 -5.92 16.65
N GLN A 100 25.06 -5.27 17.81
CA GLN A 100 25.36 -5.87 19.11
C GLN A 100 24.06 -5.94 19.92
N THR A 101 23.83 -7.08 20.54
CA THR A 101 22.64 -7.32 21.37
C THR A 101 23.01 -7.78 22.77
N LEU A 102 22.19 -7.40 23.75
CA LEU A 102 22.32 -7.80 25.15
C LEU A 102 20.92 -7.95 25.76
N PHE A 103 20.72 -9.02 26.48
CA PHE A 103 19.53 -9.21 27.31
C PHE A 103 19.85 -8.95 28.78
N ASN A 104 18.88 -8.40 29.53
CA ASN A 104 18.99 -8.21 30.98
C ASN A 104 18.87 -9.51 31.78
N LYS A 105 18.64 -10.66 31.13
CA LYS A 105 18.62 -12.00 31.72
C LYS A 105 19.78 -12.84 31.19
N GLU A 106 20.35 -13.68 32.06
CA GLU A 106 21.43 -14.56 31.66
C GLU A 106 21.01 -15.50 30.52
N ASN A 107 21.85 -15.57 29.51
CA ASN A 107 21.63 -16.37 28.31
C ASN A 107 22.93 -16.86 27.71
N ASP A 108 22.85 -17.88 26.86
CA ASP A 108 23.93 -18.39 26.02
C ASP A 108 23.58 -18.16 24.57
N LEU A 109 24.49 -17.62 23.78
CA LEU A 109 24.40 -17.62 22.31
C LEU A 109 24.70 -19.05 21.84
N VAL A 110 23.66 -19.75 21.35
CA VAL A 110 23.78 -21.17 20.95
C VAL A 110 23.96 -21.37 19.45
N LEU A 111 23.62 -20.36 18.66
CA LEU A 111 23.86 -20.28 17.23
C LEU A 111 24.09 -18.82 16.84
N GLU A 112 25.17 -18.59 16.11
CA GLU A 112 25.44 -17.35 15.38
C GLU A 112 25.60 -17.70 13.90
N ASP A 113 24.69 -17.26 13.06
CA ASP A 113 24.75 -17.46 11.62
C ASP A 113 25.02 -16.13 10.91
N ILE A 114 26.30 -15.85 10.71
CA ILE A 114 26.76 -14.60 10.07
C ILE A 114 26.26 -14.49 8.61
N LEU A 115 26.09 -15.62 7.91
CA LEU A 115 25.65 -15.62 6.51
C LEU A 115 24.20 -15.14 6.36
N TYR A 116 23.36 -15.56 7.28
CA TYR A 116 21.93 -15.21 7.30
C TYR A 116 21.60 -14.11 8.30
N ASN A 117 22.58 -13.55 9.02
CA ASN A 117 22.40 -12.57 10.08
C ASN A 117 21.33 -13.02 11.09
N PHE A 118 21.49 -14.23 11.61
CA PHE A 118 20.50 -14.89 12.44
C PHE A 118 21.15 -15.54 13.66
N ASP A 119 20.66 -15.18 14.84
CA ASP A 119 21.16 -15.68 16.11
C ASP A 119 20.07 -16.43 16.88
N ILE A 120 20.52 -17.43 17.66
CA ILE A 120 19.67 -18.12 18.63
C ILE A 120 20.30 -18.01 20.02
N TYR A 121 19.55 -17.45 20.95
CA TYR A 121 19.91 -17.33 22.36
C TYR A 121 19.08 -18.30 23.20
N LYS A 122 19.72 -18.96 24.18
CA LYS A 122 19.07 -19.81 25.17
C LYS A 122 19.12 -19.12 26.52
N LEU A 123 17.98 -18.82 27.10
CA LEU A 123 17.89 -18.24 28.44
C LEU A 123 18.24 -19.27 29.50
N LYS A 124 19.00 -18.88 30.52
CA LYS A 124 19.30 -19.73 31.68
C LYS A 124 18.06 -20.04 32.49
N GLN A 125 17.16 -19.07 32.60
CA GLN A 125 15.85 -19.21 33.22
C GLN A 125 14.76 -18.90 32.18
N ALA A 126 13.83 -19.83 32.02
CA ALA A 126 12.71 -19.66 31.13
C ALA A 126 11.78 -18.53 31.59
N LEU A 127 11.15 -17.85 30.65
CA LEU A 127 10.11 -16.85 30.90
C LEU A 127 8.76 -17.55 31.09
N ASN A 128 8.10 -17.28 32.22
CA ASN A 128 6.71 -17.69 32.41
C ASN A 128 5.75 -16.70 31.75
N PRO A 129 4.50 -17.08 31.51
CA PRO A 129 3.45 -16.10 31.18
C PRO A 129 3.39 -15.00 32.27
N GLY A 130 3.57 -13.74 31.88
CA GLY A 130 3.66 -12.60 32.80
C GLY A 130 5.06 -12.05 33.00
N ASP A 131 6.09 -12.81 32.66
CA ASP A 131 7.45 -12.35 32.76
C ASP A 131 7.79 -11.38 31.60
N SER A 132 8.77 -10.52 31.85
CA SER A 132 9.35 -9.60 30.84
C SER A 132 10.86 -9.79 30.74
N ILE A 133 11.41 -9.36 29.62
CA ILE A 133 12.84 -9.32 29.34
C ILE A 133 13.16 -8.03 28.58
N ASN A 134 14.27 -7.39 28.95
CA ASN A 134 14.78 -6.24 28.21
C ASN A 134 15.81 -6.72 27.18
N LEU A 135 15.66 -6.27 25.96
CA LEU A 135 16.64 -6.39 24.89
C LEU A 135 17.28 -5.01 24.66
N PHE A 136 18.59 -4.96 24.80
CA PHE A 136 19.41 -3.81 24.44
C PHE A 136 20.14 -4.13 23.15
N PHE A 137 20.21 -3.18 22.22
CA PHE A 137 21.00 -3.37 21.03
C PHE A 137 21.61 -2.08 20.52
N THR A 138 22.71 -2.23 19.80
CA THR A 138 23.36 -1.16 19.05
C THR A 138 23.46 -1.57 17.61
N VAL A 139 22.96 -0.74 16.69
CA VAL A 139 23.04 -0.94 15.25
C VAL A 139 23.86 0.19 14.65
N LYS A 140 24.87 -0.16 13.84
CA LYS A 140 25.62 0.81 13.04
C LYS A 140 25.31 0.61 11.58
N ASN A 141 24.86 1.65 10.91
CA ASN A 141 24.68 1.70 9.47
C ASN A 141 25.74 2.65 8.87
N LYS A 142 26.64 2.09 8.07
CA LYS A 142 27.57 2.87 7.26
C LYS A 142 27.04 2.92 5.83
N PRO A 143 26.67 4.11 5.34
CA PRO A 143 26.24 4.26 3.96
C PRO A 143 27.31 3.73 2.99
N ASN A 144 26.88 3.00 1.95
CA ASN A 144 27.81 2.53 0.92
C ASN A 144 28.16 3.67 -0.04
N THR A 145 29.43 4.08 -0.04
CA THR A 145 29.92 5.21 -0.84
C THR A 145 29.91 4.96 -2.33
N MET A 146 29.82 3.70 -2.76
CA MET A 146 29.86 3.34 -4.19
C MET A 146 28.48 3.20 -4.84
N ILE A 147 27.42 3.02 -4.08
CA ILE A 147 26.06 2.80 -4.59
C ILE A 147 25.19 3.95 -4.16
N ARG A 148 24.95 4.93 -5.06
CA ARG A 148 24.10 6.10 -4.78
C ARG A 148 22.62 5.77 -4.68
N ASN A 149 22.13 4.80 -5.43
CA ASN A 149 20.75 4.37 -5.43
C ASN A 149 20.58 3.31 -4.34
N ASN A 150 19.85 3.55 -3.30
CA ASN A 150 19.61 2.76 -2.09
C ASN A 150 20.33 3.29 -0.83
N SER A 151 20.64 4.56 -0.75
CA SER A 151 21.16 5.12 0.49
C SER A 151 20.05 5.79 1.28
N SER A 152 19.83 5.31 2.50
CA SER A 152 18.91 5.93 3.48
C SER A 152 19.52 7.16 4.17
N VAL A 153 20.79 7.46 3.91
CA VAL A 153 21.52 8.60 4.49
C VAL A 153 22.31 9.31 3.42
N VAL A 154 21.96 10.55 3.12
CA VAL A 154 22.61 11.40 2.12
C VAL A 154 22.70 12.86 2.62
N SER A 155 23.36 13.74 1.86
CA SER A 155 23.56 15.15 2.26
C SER A 155 22.27 15.93 2.51
N ASN A 156 21.17 15.58 1.83
CA ASN A 156 19.87 16.23 1.97
C ASN A 156 18.90 15.48 2.90
N GLY A 157 19.35 14.46 3.64
CA GLY A 157 18.52 13.89 4.68
C GLY A 157 18.76 12.42 4.98
N THR A 158 18.00 11.94 5.93
CA THR A 158 17.99 10.56 6.39
C THR A 158 16.56 10.04 6.46
N PHE A 159 16.34 8.82 6.00
CA PHE A 159 15.11 8.08 6.21
C PHE A 159 15.41 6.61 6.42
N PHE A 160 14.85 6.01 7.45
CA PHE A 160 14.75 4.58 7.62
C PHE A 160 13.60 4.21 8.58
N ASN A 161 13.11 3.00 8.47
CA ASN A 161 12.09 2.47 9.37
C ASN A 161 12.64 1.38 10.30
N ASN A 162 11.80 0.86 11.19
CA ASN A 162 12.19 -0.13 12.18
C ASN A 162 12.64 -1.49 11.59
N SER A 163 12.50 -1.73 10.28
CA SER A 163 13.11 -2.92 9.64
C SER A 163 14.64 -2.89 9.69
N ALA A 164 15.23 -1.72 9.94
CA ALA A 164 16.67 -1.56 10.18
C ALA A 164 17.14 -2.16 11.52
N PHE A 165 16.24 -2.45 12.44
CA PHE A 165 16.52 -2.96 13.77
C PHE A 165 16.43 -4.48 13.86
N PRO A 166 16.99 -5.10 14.91
CA PRO A 166 16.79 -6.51 15.18
C PRO A 166 15.32 -6.88 15.27
N SER A 167 14.94 -7.97 14.66
CA SER A 167 13.58 -8.51 14.71
C SER A 167 13.57 -9.89 15.35
N PHE A 168 12.46 -10.22 16.02
CA PHE A 168 12.28 -11.56 16.60
C PHE A 168 11.81 -12.54 15.55
N GLY A 169 12.28 -13.77 15.68
CA GLY A 169 12.02 -14.85 14.74
C GLY A 169 12.98 -14.84 13.56
N TYR A 170 12.77 -15.77 12.66
CA TYR A 170 13.46 -15.81 11.38
C TYR A 170 12.74 -14.90 10.38
N SER A 171 13.43 -13.91 9.91
CA SER A 171 13.00 -13.03 8.83
C SER A 171 14.03 -13.12 7.71
N GLY A 172 14.10 -14.27 7.08
CA GLY A 172 15.02 -14.50 5.98
C GLY A 172 14.49 -13.91 4.67
N ARG A 173 15.40 -13.56 3.77
CA ARG A 173 15.08 -13.37 2.36
C ARG A 173 14.77 -14.74 1.78
N GLU A 174 13.55 -15.18 1.91
CA GLU A 174 13.13 -16.47 1.39
C GLU A 174 13.23 -16.46 -0.14
N LEU A 175 13.74 -17.58 -0.68
CA LEU A 175 13.63 -17.83 -2.10
C LEU A 175 12.14 -18.05 -2.41
N THR A 176 11.49 -17.08 -3.00
CA THR A 176 10.04 -17.13 -3.31
C THR A 176 9.74 -17.66 -4.70
N ASP A 177 10.74 -17.72 -5.58
CA ASP A 177 10.59 -18.23 -6.93
C ASP A 177 10.73 -19.77 -6.94
N ASP A 178 9.65 -20.46 -7.33
CA ASP A 178 9.59 -21.93 -7.28
C ASP A 178 10.63 -22.60 -8.18
N LYS A 179 10.96 -22.02 -9.35
CA LYS A 179 12.01 -22.56 -10.23
C LYS A 179 13.40 -22.44 -9.60
N THR A 180 13.65 -21.35 -8.88
CA THR A 180 14.88 -21.17 -8.14
C THR A 180 14.93 -22.13 -6.97
N ARG A 181 13.81 -22.37 -6.27
CA ARG A 181 13.71 -23.37 -5.20
C ARG A 181 13.99 -24.77 -5.70
N GLU A 182 13.37 -25.17 -6.81
CA GLU A 182 13.60 -26.46 -7.48
C GLU A 182 15.08 -26.66 -7.82
N LYS A 183 15.77 -25.63 -8.32
CA LYS A 183 17.21 -25.67 -8.62
C LYS A 183 18.08 -26.01 -7.41
N TYR A 184 17.61 -25.71 -6.20
CA TYR A 184 18.29 -25.98 -4.94
C TYR A 184 17.65 -27.11 -4.13
N ASP A 185 16.88 -27.98 -4.76
CA ASP A 185 16.17 -29.11 -4.14
C ASP A 185 15.26 -28.69 -2.96
N LEU A 186 14.74 -27.47 -2.99
CA LEU A 186 13.82 -26.95 -1.98
C LEU A 186 12.36 -27.22 -2.41
N PRO A 187 11.47 -27.51 -1.46
CA PRO A 187 10.05 -27.64 -1.76
C PRO A 187 9.49 -26.33 -2.31
N PRO A 188 8.39 -26.36 -3.09
CA PRO A 188 7.73 -25.15 -3.57
C PRO A 188 7.44 -24.16 -2.45
N ASN A 189 7.45 -22.85 -2.77
CA ASN A 189 7.17 -21.83 -1.79
C ASN A 189 5.76 -22.02 -1.21
N LYS A 190 5.65 -22.00 0.12
CA LYS A 190 4.36 -22.07 0.79
C LYS A 190 3.63 -20.74 0.60
N LEU A 191 2.38 -20.81 0.20
CA LEU A 191 1.48 -19.67 0.28
C LEU A 191 1.29 -19.25 1.74
N LYS A 192 0.90 -17.99 1.93
CA LYS A 192 0.32 -17.58 3.20
C LYS A 192 -0.87 -18.47 3.55
N PRO A 193 -1.16 -18.66 4.83
CA PRO A 193 -2.35 -19.40 5.25
C PRO A 193 -3.63 -18.78 4.67
N PHE A 194 -4.65 -19.60 4.50
CA PHE A 194 -5.97 -19.10 4.11
C PHE A 194 -6.58 -18.25 5.24
N PRO A 195 -7.38 -17.22 4.93
CA PRO A 195 -7.99 -16.36 5.93
C PRO A 195 -9.02 -17.07 6.84
N SER A 196 -9.42 -18.30 6.51
CA SER A 196 -10.24 -19.17 7.34
C SER A 196 -9.44 -20.03 8.32
N ASP A 197 -8.10 -20.02 8.25
CA ASP A 197 -7.24 -20.77 9.17
C ASP A 197 -7.11 -20.02 10.50
N SER A 198 -7.92 -20.40 11.49
CA SER A 198 -7.95 -19.78 12.81
C SER A 198 -6.61 -19.88 13.58
N THR A 199 -5.72 -20.79 13.20
CA THR A 199 -4.41 -20.95 13.83
C THR A 199 -3.39 -19.90 13.36
N ALA A 200 -3.65 -19.24 12.23
CA ALA A 200 -2.77 -18.27 11.61
C ALA A 200 -3.12 -16.80 11.96
N LEU A 201 -4.19 -16.57 12.72
CA LEU A 201 -4.69 -15.21 12.99
C LEU A 201 -3.97 -14.51 14.15
N GLY A 202 -2.89 -15.08 14.66
CA GLY A 202 -2.11 -14.52 15.77
C GLY A 202 -1.18 -13.38 15.34
N ASN A 203 -0.90 -13.19 14.07
CA ASN A 203 0.10 -12.25 13.55
C ASN A 203 -0.51 -11.24 12.59
N THR A 204 -0.02 -10.00 12.62
CA THR A 204 -0.31 -9.04 11.55
C THR A 204 0.67 -9.21 10.40
N TYR A 205 0.27 -8.79 9.19
CA TYR A 205 1.16 -8.87 8.03
C TYR A 205 2.21 -7.74 7.99
N ILE A 206 2.02 -6.66 8.76
CA ILE A 206 2.97 -5.53 8.86
C ILE A 206 3.99 -5.77 9.97
N SER A 207 3.49 -6.05 11.18
CA SER A 207 4.31 -6.14 12.38
C SER A 207 4.31 -7.57 12.91
N LYS A 208 5.24 -8.36 12.37
CA LYS A 208 5.28 -9.80 12.63
C LYS A 208 5.89 -10.19 13.97
N ASP A 209 6.65 -9.36 14.61
CA ASP A 209 7.44 -9.66 15.80
C ASP A 209 6.92 -8.97 17.07
N ALA A 210 5.91 -8.13 16.98
CA ALA A 210 5.25 -7.51 18.12
C ALA A 210 3.82 -7.10 17.79
N ASP A 211 3.02 -6.94 18.82
CA ASP A 211 1.64 -6.44 18.76
C ASP A 211 1.61 -4.90 18.80
N TRP A 212 0.61 -4.34 19.45
CA TRP A 212 0.53 -2.93 19.78
C TRP A 212 1.54 -2.57 20.88
N ILE A 213 2.41 -1.58 20.60
CA ILE A 213 3.50 -1.16 21.48
C ILE A 213 3.26 0.23 22.05
N ASP A 214 3.81 0.49 23.22
CA ASP A 214 4.06 1.85 23.73
C ASP A 214 5.35 2.35 23.09
N PHE A 215 5.33 3.59 22.56
CA PHE A 215 6.45 4.13 21.80
C PHE A 215 6.93 5.46 22.36
N GLU A 216 8.22 5.53 22.64
CA GLU A 216 8.96 6.76 22.94
C GLU A 216 10.33 6.70 22.24
N ALA A 217 10.76 7.83 21.69
CA ALA A 217 12.05 7.94 21.00
C ALA A 217 12.75 9.26 21.31
N THR A 218 14.03 9.18 21.63
CA THR A 218 14.92 10.34 21.58
C THR A 218 15.78 10.25 20.33
N VAL A 219 15.61 11.21 19.44
CA VAL A 219 16.35 11.28 18.16
C VAL A 219 17.24 12.50 18.17
N SER A 220 18.43 12.41 17.58
CA SER A 220 19.33 13.53 17.44
C SER A 220 19.97 13.61 16.06
N THR A 221 20.29 14.83 15.65
CA THR A 221 20.90 15.11 14.35
C THR A 221 21.86 16.30 14.46
N SER A 222 22.45 16.75 13.36
CA SER A 222 23.24 17.99 13.32
C SER A 222 22.41 19.18 13.80
N LYS A 223 23.07 20.20 14.37
CA LYS A 223 22.39 21.38 14.92
C LYS A 223 21.44 22.10 13.95
N ASP A 224 21.78 22.09 12.68
CA ASP A 224 21.05 22.76 11.60
C ASP A 224 19.97 21.89 10.94
N GLN A 225 19.70 20.69 11.50
CA GLN A 225 18.68 19.78 11.02
C GLN A 225 17.58 19.59 12.09
N ILE A 226 16.43 19.09 11.61
CA ILE A 226 15.34 18.59 12.44
C ILE A 226 15.30 17.08 12.29
N ALA A 227 15.24 16.34 13.42
CA ALA A 227 15.02 14.91 13.43
C ALA A 227 13.61 14.60 13.91
N ILE A 228 12.94 13.62 13.27
CA ILE A 228 11.54 13.32 13.47
C ILE A 228 11.36 11.82 13.70
N ALA A 229 10.49 11.49 14.65
CA ALA A 229 9.98 10.16 14.92
C ALA A 229 8.45 10.23 15.12
N PRO A 230 7.69 9.12 15.06
CA PRO A 230 6.29 9.13 15.47
C PRO A 230 6.09 9.69 16.88
N GLY A 231 4.90 10.21 17.15
CA GLY A 231 4.55 10.76 18.45
C GLY A 231 4.65 12.28 18.53
N TYR A 232 4.37 12.79 19.72
CA TYR A 232 4.32 14.22 20.00
C TYR A 232 5.64 14.67 20.62
N LEU A 233 6.18 15.78 20.13
CA LEU A 233 7.41 16.36 20.67
C LEU A 233 7.21 16.75 22.14
N GLN A 234 7.96 16.11 23.03
CA GLN A 234 7.95 16.38 24.46
C GLN A 234 9.03 17.39 24.84
N LYS A 235 10.22 17.26 24.26
CA LYS A 235 11.38 18.09 24.58
C LYS A 235 12.31 18.20 23.39
N GLU A 236 12.91 19.37 23.25
CA GLU A 236 13.98 19.68 22.31
C GLU A 236 15.14 20.36 23.07
N TRP A 237 16.39 19.96 22.75
CA TRP A 237 17.58 20.60 23.35
C TRP A 237 18.80 20.44 22.45
N ILE A 238 19.83 21.23 22.74
CA ILE A 238 21.13 21.12 22.09
C ILE A 238 22.15 20.68 23.15
N GLU A 239 22.97 19.70 22.79
CA GLU A 239 24.07 19.22 23.60
C GLU A 239 25.28 18.96 22.69
N GLY A 240 26.40 19.60 23.01
CA GLY A 240 27.58 19.56 22.15
C GLY A 240 27.32 20.14 20.75
N ASP A 241 27.50 19.34 19.74
CA ASP A 241 27.29 19.66 18.33
C ASP A 241 25.98 19.07 17.76
N ARG A 242 25.14 18.51 18.60
CA ARG A 242 23.91 17.83 18.20
C ARG A 242 22.65 18.51 18.74
N ARG A 243 21.55 18.36 18.02
CA ARG A 243 20.19 18.77 18.38
C ARG A 243 19.34 17.53 18.61
N TYR A 244 18.69 17.47 19.76
CA TYR A 244 17.95 16.33 20.27
C TYR A 244 16.46 16.63 20.31
N PHE A 245 15.65 15.61 20.06
CA PHE A 245 14.19 15.66 20.07
C PHE A 245 13.67 14.41 20.76
N ASN A 246 12.86 14.56 21.80
CA ASN A 246 12.15 13.45 22.43
C ASN A 246 10.72 13.45 21.97
N TYR A 247 10.30 12.34 21.38
CA TYR A 247 8.93 12.08 20.92
C TYR A 247 8.31 10.96 21.71
N LYS A 248 7.00 11.09 22.05
CA LYS A 248 6.25 10.07 22.77
C LYS A 248 4.84 9.97 22.20
N MET A 249 4.37 8.75 22.00
CA MET A 249 2.96 8.46 21.68
C MET A 249 2.13 8.51 22.97
N ASP A 250 0.88 8.95 22.87
CA ASP A 250 -0.09 8.97 23.99
C ASP A 250 -1.04 7.77 23.94
N SER A 251 -0.88 6.90 22.95
CA SER A 251 -1.59 5.64 22.77
C SER A 251 -0.68 4.60 22.12
N LYS A 252 -1.03 3.34 22.25
CA LYS A 252 -0.29 2.26 21.59
C LYS A 252 -0.37 2.38 20.07
N ILE A 253 0.69 1.98 19.41
CA ILE A 253 0.81 1.92 17.95
C ILE A 253 1.28 0.54 17.53
N LEU A 254 1.12 0.20 16.24
CA LEU A 254 1.77 -0.97 15.69
C LEU A 254 3.30 -0.86 15.82
N ASN A 255 4.00 -1.97 15.96
CA ASN A 255 5.47 -2.00 15.86
C ASN A 255 5.92 -1.71 14.41
N PHE A 256 5.56 -0.51 13.97
CA PHE A 256 5.81 0.01 12.63
C PHE A 256 6.03 1.51 12.72
N TYR A 257 7.27 1.96 12.59
CA TYR A 257 7.69 3.34 12.80
C TYR A 257 8.94 3.69 12.00
N ALA A 258 9.16 4.98 11.76
CA ALA A 258 10.26 5.48 10.96
C ALA A 258 10.94 6.68 11.60
N PHE A 259 12.15 6.96 11.13
CA PHE A 259 12.96 8.08 11.54
C PHE A 259 13.41 8.88 10.31
N ASN A 260 13.30 10.20 10.42
CA ASN A 260 13.71 11.13 9.39
C ASN A 260 14.59 12.22 9.99
N SER A 261 15.52 12.74 9.20
CA SER A 261 16.19 14.01 9.52
C SER A 261 16.58 14.76 8.26
N GLY A 262 16.58 16.08 8.34
CA GLY A 262 16.95 16.95 7.23
C GLY A 262 16.96 18.42 7.64
N LYS A 263 17.42 19.30 6.74
CA LYS A 263 17.33 20.75 6.87
C LYS A 263 15.96 21.23 6.43
N TYR A 264 14.94 20.90 7.23
CA TYR A 264 13.56 21.16 6.90
C TYR A 264 13.11 22.59 7.19
N GLU A 265 12.31 23.12 6.29
CA GLU A 265 11.27 24.12 6.57
C GLU A 265 9.97 23.39 6.87
N VAL A 266 9.01 24.07 7.52
CA VAL A 266 7.77 23.46 7.98
C VAL A 266 6.58 24.31 7.59
N ALA A 267 5.74 23.78 6.70
CA ALA A 267 4.42 24.32 6.43
C ALA A 267 3.42 23.78 7.46
N LYS A 268 2.64 24.68 8.07
CA LYS A 268 1.72 24.34 9.16
C LYS A 268 0.30 24.78 8.84
N ASP A 269 -0.65 23.93 9.22
CA ASP A 269 -2.09 24.21 9.12
C ASP A 269 -2.83 23.41 10.20
N LYS A 270 -4.16 23.49 10.19
CA LYS A 270 -5.03 22.71 11.09
C LYS A 270 -6.21 22.12 10.33
N TRP A 271 -6.63 20.97 10.81
CA TRP A 271 -7.93 20.39 10.49
C TRP A 271 -8.64 20.08 11.82
N ASN A 272 -9.71 20.83 12.11
CA ASN A 272 -10.34 20.82 13.44
C ASN A 272 -9.28 21.02 14.55
N ASP A 273 -9.19 20.08 15.50
CA ASP A 273 -8.19 20.09 16.58
C ASP A 273 -6.87 19.36 16.24
N VAL A 274 -6.72 18.89 15.00
CA VAL A 274 -5.53 18.18 14.52
C VAL A 274 -4.54 19.16 13.89
N ASN A 275 -3.30 19.17 14.37
CA ASN A 275 -2.21 19.94 13.78
C ASN A 275 -1.71 19.21 12.53
N LEU A 276 -1.60 19.95 11.42
CA LEU A 276 -1.07 19.45 10.15
C LEU A 276 0.30 20.10 9.91
N GLU A 277 1.30 19.29 9.58
CA GLU A 277 2.65 19.78 9.33
C GLU A 277 3.24 19.07 8.11
N ILE A 278 3.89 19.83 7.22
CA ILE A 278 4.66 19.28 6.11
C ILE A 278 6.11 19.77 6.28
N TYR A 279 7.02 18.84 6.47
CA TYR A 279 8.45 19.05 6.57
C TYR A 279 9.09 18.86 5.20
N TYR A 280 9.71 19.90 4.67
CA TYR A 280 10.20 19.93 3.29
C TYR A 280 11.53 20.69 3.16
N HIS A 281 12.30 20.42 2.12
CA HIS A 281 13.48 21.19 1.79
C HIS A 281 13.11 22.51 1.12
N LYS A 282 13.83 23.59 1.48
CA LYS A 282 13.50 24.98 1.14
C LYS A 282 13.09 25.22 -0.32
N ASP A 283 13.71 24.53 -1.28
CA ASP A 283 13.44 24.72 -2.71
C ASP A 283 12.44 23.70 -3.27
N HIS A 284 11.74 22.93 -2.42
CA HIS A 284 10.82 21.87 -2.80
C HIS A 284 9.37 22.18 -2.39
N ASP A 285 8.93 23.41 -2.60
CA ASP A 285 7.62 23.93 -2.19
C ASP A 285 6.51 23.76 -3.23
N TYR A 286 6.80 23.13 -4.38
CA TYR A 286 5.90 23.08 -5.56
C TYR A 286 4.52 22.50 -5.28
N ASN A 287 4.40 21.49 -4.41
CA ASN A 287 3.20 20.71 -4.20
C ASN A 287 2.62 20.80 -2.77
N LEU A 288 3.12 21.71 -1.93
CA LEU A 288 2.71 21.80 -0.52
C LEU A 288 1.19 22.05 -0.37
N ASP A 289 0.62 22.95 -1.16
CA ASP A 289 -0.82 23.24 -1.12
C ASP A 289 -1.66 22.05 -1.54
N ARG A 290 -1.18 21.25 -2.54
CA ARG A 290 -1.82 20.01 -2.98
C ARG A 290 -1.82 18.96 -1.88
N MET A 291 -0.67 18.76 -1.25
CA MET A 291 -0.50 17.82 -0.14
C MET A 291 -1.34 18.23 1.06
N MET A 292 -1.33 19.52 1.44
CA MET A 292 -2.14 20.03 2.54
C MET A 292 -3.64 19.86 2.26
N LYS A 293 -4.08 20.13 1.03
CA LYS A 293 -5.45 19.88 0.59
C LYS A 293 -5.80 18.41 0.65
N GLY A 294 -4.88 17.53 0.22
CA GLY A 294 -5.03 16.07 0.28
C GLY A 294 -5.18 15.56 1.71
N MET A 295 -4.34 16.04 2.63
CA MET A 295 -4.44 15.70 4.06
C MET A 295 -5.83 16.03 4.62
N LYS A 296 -6.31 17.27 4.39
CA LYS A 296 -7.63 17.70 4.87
C LYS A 296 -8.77 16.91 4.26
N ALA A 297 -8.74 16.70 2.94
CA ALA A 297 -9.79 15.97 2.23
C ALA A 297 -9.89 14.50 2.68
N ALA A 298 -8.76 13.84 2.90
CA ALA A 298 -8.72 12.47 3.41
C ALA A 298 -9.22 12.38 4.86
N LEU A 299 -8.79 13.31 5.73
CA LEU A 299 -9.27 13.39 7.11
C LEU A 299 -10.78 13.64 7.18
N ASP A 300 -11.33 14.54 6.34
CA ASP A 300 -12.76 14.79 6.24
C ASP A 300 -13.52 13.53 5.79
N TYR A 301 -13.05 12.90 4.71
CA TYR A 301 -13.72 11.72 4.16
C TYR A 301 -13.71 10.55 5.14
N CYS A 302 -12.55 10.19 5.67
CA CYS A 302 -12.41 9.03 6.54
C CYS A 302 -13.09 9.24 7.89
N SER A 303 -12.96 10.45 8.50
CA SER A 303 -13.61 10.74 9.78
C SER A 303 -15.12 10.78 9.68
N THR A 304 -15.66 11.25 8.54
CA THR A 304 -17.12 11.29 8.29
C THR A 304 -17.69 9.90 8.03
N ASN A 305 -16.96 9.06 7.29
CA ASN A 305 -17.50 7.81 6.78
C ASN A 305 -17.16 6.58 7.62
N PHE A 306 -16.05 6.57 8.37
CA PHE A 306 -15.59 5.35 9.07
C PHE A 306 -15.55 5.54 10.58
N SER A 307 -14.61 6.34 11.09
CA SER A 307 -14.41 6.60 12.53
C SER A 307 -13.60 7.89 12.74
N PRO A 308 -13.60 8.48 13.93
CA PRO A 308 -12.74 9.63 14.22
C PRO A 308 -11.26 9.31 13.98
N TYR A 309 -10.49 10.33 13.56
CA TYR A 309 -9.03 10.26 13.54
C TYR A 309 -8.48 10.10 14.96
N GLN A 310 -7.54 9.19 15.15
CA GLN A 310 -7.07 8.79 16.48
C GLN A 310 -5.96 9.68 17.07
N HIS A 311 -5.36 10.59 16.27
CA HIS A 311 -4.22 11.39 16.69
C HIS A 311 -4.54 12.90 16.69
N LYS A 312 -3.73 13.69 17.40
CA LYS A 312 -3.84 15.16 17.51
C LYS A 312 -2.96 15.90 16.50
N GLN A 313 -2.20 15.17 15.69
CA GLN A 313 -1.37 15.71 14.63
C GLN A 313 -1.27 14.72 13.48
N LEU A 314 -0.94 15.24 12.29
CA LEU A 314 -0.57 14.47 11.10
C LEU A 314 0.58 15.20 10.42
N ARG A 315 1.65 14.47 10.08
CA ARG A 315 2.85 15.06 9.46
C ARG A 315 3.18 14.35 8.18
N ILE A 316 3.54 15.10 7.14
CA ILE A 316 4.23 14.61 5.96
C ILE A 316 5.67 15.06 6.06
N ILE A 317 6.63 14.17 5.74
CA ILE A 317 8.05 14.44 5.88
C ILE A 317 8.75 14.01 4.61
N GLU A 318 9.38 14.98 3.95
CA GLU A 318 10.20 14.73 2.78
C GLU A 318 11.40 13.85 3.11
N PHE A 319 11.65 12.84 2.28
CA PHE A 319 12.88 12.07 2.33
C PHE A 319 13.55 11.96 0.94
N PRO A 320 14.89 11.75 0.93
CA PRO A 320 15.65 11.69 -0.30
C PRO A 320 15.23 10.55 -1.24
N ARG A 321 15.05 10.82 -2.53
CA ARG A 321 14.74 9.82 -3.57
C ARG A 321 15.74 8.68 -3.67
N THR A 322 16.95 8.85 -3.15
CA THR A 322 17.95 7.78 -3.06
C THR A 322 17.54 6.65 -2.12
N ALA A 323 16.59 6.89 -1.21
CA ALA A 323 15.97 5.86 -0.39
C ALA A 323 14.80 5.14 -1.08
N GLY A 324 14.35 5.66 -2.24
CA GLY A 324 13.28 5.09 -3.05
C GLY A 324 12.24 6.14 -3.47
N GLY A 325 11.46 5.84 -4.51
CA GLY A 325 10.36 6.69 -5.01
C GLY A 325 9.01 6.18 -4.48
N PHE A 326 8.71 6.38 -3.20
CA PHE A 326 7.48 5.94 -2.55
C PHE A 326 7.07 6.88 -1.41
N ALA A 327 5.87 6.70 -0.89
CA ALA A 327 5.44 7.21 0.41
C ALA A 327 5.07 6.04 1.31
N GLN A 328 5.05 6.23 2.61
CA GLN A 328 4.70 5.19 3.57
C GLN A 328 4.05 5.80 4.80
N SER A 329 2.90 5.28 5.18
CA SER A 329 2.16 5.75 6.34
C SER A 329 2.63 5.04 7.62
N PHE A 330 3.05 5.84 8.59
CA PHE A 330 3.31 5.42 9.98
C PHE A 330 2.34 6.16 10.91
N PRO A 331 2.18 5.76 12.18
CA PRO A 331 1.29 6.45 13.09
C PRO A 331 1.59 7.95 13.13
N ASN A 332 0.59 8.77 12.79
CA ASN A 332 0.62 10.23 12.68
C ASN A 332 1.77 10.85 11.84
N THR A 333 2.48 10.06 11.03
CA THR A 333 3.70 10.47 10.35
C THR A 333 3.81 9.76 9.00
N VAL A 334 3.94 10.53 7.92
CA VAL A 334 4.01 10.01 6.54
C VAL A 334 5.32 10.48 5.90
N PRO A 335 6.40 9.71 5.97
CA PRO A 335 7.54 9.92 5.08
C PRO A 335 7.12 9.81 3.62
N PHE A 336 7.57 10.78 2.83
CA PHE A 336 7.20 10.94 1.43
C PHE A 336 8.44 11.28 0.59
N SER A 337 8.72 10.51 -0.45
CA SER A 337 9.88 10.76 -1.31
C SER A 337 9.78 12.11 -2.01
N GLU A 338 10.90 12.85 -2.04
CA GLU A 338 11.02 14.10 -2.79
C GLU A 338 10.55 13.95 -4.23
N ASP A 339 10.83 12.79 -4.85
CA ASP A 339 10.64 12.49 -6.26
C ASP A 339 9.18 12.46 -6.68
N ILE A 340 8.36 11.74 -5.92
CA ILE A 340 6.93 11.53 -6.27
C ILE A 340 6.00 12.57 -5.64
N GLY A 341 6.45 13.32 -4.63
CA GLY A 341 5.65 14.30 -3.92
C GLY A 341 6.09 15.73 -4.19
N PHE A 342 7.23 16.10 -3.66
CA PHE A 342 7.63 17.48 -3.50
C PHE A 342 8.10 18.15 -4.80
N ILE A 343 8.92 17.44 -5.61
CA ILE A 343 9.44 17.94 -6.88
C ILE A 343 8.73 17.37 -8.11
N ALA A 344 7.72 16.55 -7.92
CA ALA A 344 6.91 16.02 -8.99
C ALA A 344 6.23 17.15 -9.77
N LYS A 345 6.34 17.12 -11.10
CA LYS A 345 5.65 18.09 -11.95
C LYS A 345 4.23 17.64 -12.20
N VAL A 346 3.27 18.44 -11.76
CA VAL A 346 1.84 18.22 -12.01
C VAL A 346 1.37 19.11 -13.15
N ASP A 347 0.67 18.52 -14.11
CA ASP A 347 0.03 19.24 -15.20
C ASP A 347 -1.42 19.57 -14.82
N ASP A 348 -1.70 20.85 -14.63
CA ASP A 348 -3.00 21.38 -14.22
C ASP A 348 -3.96 21.65 -15.39
N SER A 349 -3.58 21.34 -16.63
CA SER A 349 -4.46 21.47 -17.78
C SER A 349 -5.66 20.53 -17.67
N GLU A 350 -6.76 20.84 -18.34
CA GLU A 350 -7.96 19.99 -18.37
C GLU A 350 -7.66 18.57 -18.92
N GLU A 351 -6.72 18.47 -19.85
CA GLU A 351 -6.20 17.24 -20.42
C GLU A 351 -5.05 16.64 -19.58
N GLY A 352 -4.59 17.36 -18.56
CA GLY A 352 -3.44 17.07 -17.74
C GLY A 352 -3.45 15.72 -17.07
N GLY A 353 -2.27 15.34 -16.62
CA GLY A 353 -2.02 14.12 -15.88
C GLY A 353 -2.80 14.03 -14.56
N ASN A 354 -2.69 12.91 -13.89
CA ASN A 354 -3.21 12.78 -12.54
C ASN A 354 -2.38 13.64 -11.59
N ASP A 355 -3.01 14.36 -10.69
CA ASP A 355 -2.34 14.99 -9.55
C ASP A 355 -1.86 13.90 -8.59
N TYR A 356 -0.68 13.35 -8.92
CA TYR A 356 -0.12 12.21 -8.20
C TYR A 356 0.27 12.60 -6.77
N SER A 357 0.74 13.82 -6.57
CA SER A 357 1.08 14.33 -5.23
C SER A 357 -0.15 14.40 -4.32
N PHE A 358 -1.29 14.88 -4.84
CA PHE A 358 -2.56 14.87 -4.13
C PHE A 358 -3.07 13.44 -3.89
N PHE A 359 -3.06 12.60 -4.94
CA PHE A 359 -3.57 11.23 -4.89
C PHE A 359 -2.86 10.40 -3.83
N VAL A 360 -1.52 10.36 -3.87
CA VAL A 360 -0.72 9.58 -2.91
C VAL A 360 -0.85 10.15 -1.49
N THR A 361 -0.96 11.47 -1.35
CA THR A 361 -1.23 12.07 -0.02
C THR A 361 -2.54 11.54 0.58
N VAL A 362 -3.62 11.48 -0.21
CA VAL A 362 -4.91 10.94 0.26
C VAL A 362 -4.78 9.46 0.62
N HIS A 363 -4.07 8.68 -0.20
CA HIS A 363 -3.80 7.26 0.03
C HIS A 363 -3.09 7.02 1.37
N GLU A 364 -1.98 7.72 1.60
CA GLU A 364 -1.20 7.55 2.83
C GLU A 364 -1.96 8.01 4.08
N VAL A 365 -2.77 9.06 3.95
CA VAL A 365 -3.63 9.49 5.08
C VAL A 365 -4.72 8.47 5.35
N ALA A 366 -5.30 7.83 4.32
CA ALA A 366 -6.30 6.78 4.49
C ALA A 366 -5.76 5.57 5.27
N HIS A 367 -4.47 5.26 5.14
CA HIS A 367 -3.81 4.24 5.95
C HIS A 367 -3.84 4.51 7.46
N GLN A 368 -4.09 5.74 7.91
CA GLN A 368 -4.31 6.00 9.33
C GLN A 368 -5.55 5.27 9.87
N TRP A 369 -6.48 4.85 8.99
CA TRP A 369 -7.60 3.93 9.26
C TRP A 369 -7.28 2.53 8.79
N TRP A 370 -6.94 2.36 7.50
CA TRP A 370 -6.72 1.08 6.84
C TRP A 370 -5.24 0.64 6.93
N ALA A 371 -4.78 0.38 8.08
CA ALA A 371 -3.57 -0.21 8.64
C ALA A 371 -3.44 0.16 10.13
N HIS A 372 -3.60 1.45 10.50
CA HIS A 372 -3.32 1.92 11.85
C HIS A 372 -4.52 1.89 12.81
N GLN A 373 -5.75 1.71 12.32
CA GLN A 373 -6.90 1.31 13.14
C GLN A 373 -7.29 -0.14 12.87
N VAL A 374 -7.33 -0.53 11.59
CA VAL A 374 -7.71 -1.89 11.15
C VAL A 374 -6.49 -2.56 10.54
N ILE A 375 -5.99 -3.57 11.19
CA ILE A 375 -4.85 -4.37 10.69
C ILE A 375 -5.27 -5.83 10.52
N GLY A 376 -4.98 -6.41 9.34
CA GLY A 376 -5.29 -7.79 9.01
C GLY A 376 -4.27 -8.78 9.56
N ALA A 377 -4.73 -10.02 9.78
CA ALA A 377 -3.87 -11.15 10.05
C ALA A 377 -2.89 -11.42 8.89
N ASP A 378 -1.73 -12.06 9.16
CA ASP A 378 -0.74 -12.45 8.14
C ASP A 378 -1.20 -13.68 7.34
N VAL A 379 -2.30 -13.52 6.63
CA VAL A 379 -2.94 -14.54 5.80
C VAL A 379 -3.19 -14.01 4.38
N LEU A 380 -3.64 -14.86 3.46
CA LEU A 380 -4.07 -14.41 2.14
C LEU A 380 -5.14 -13.31 2.25
N GLY A 381 -5.09 -12.32 1.37
CA GLY A 381 -6.04 -11.20 1.35
C GLY A 381 -5.75 -10.08 2.35
N SER A 382 -4.72 -10.17 3.18
CA SER A 382 -4.39 -9.15 4.18
C SER A 382 -4.19 -7.75 3.58
N THR A 383 -3.49 -7.65 2.46
CA THR A 383 -3.22 -6.37 1.79
C THR A 383 -4.45 -5.72 1.14
N MET A 384 -5.54 -6.47 0.91
CA MET A 384 -6.81 -5.87 0.50
C MET A 384 -7.37 -4.93 1.59
N LEU A 385 -7.17 -5.27 2.87
CA LEU A 385 -7.70 -4.50 4.00
C LEU A 385 -6.99 -3.14 4.18
N SER A 386 -5.76 -3.01 3.74
CA SER A 386 -5.01 -1.76 3.79
C SER A 386 -5.00 -1.06 2.43
N GLU A 387 -4.40 -1.67 1.43
CA GLU A 387 -4.12 -1.02 0.16
C GLU A 387 -5.39 -0.77 -0.67
N SER A 388 -6.23 -1.79 -0.85
CA SER A 388 -7.44 -1.62 -1.67
C SER A 388 -8.44 -0.64 -1.06
N LEU A 389 -8.55 -0.60 0.26
CA LEU A 389 -9.42 0.35 0.95
C LEU A 389 -8.86 1.76 0.96
N SER A 390 -7.54 1.94 1.04
CA SER A 390 -6.90 3.25 0.89
C SER A 390 -7.01 3.78 -0.54
N GLU A 391 -6.85 2.93 -1.55
CA GLU A 391 -7.12 3.26 -2.95
C GLU A 391 -8.57 3.67 -3.18
N TYR A 392 -9.53 2.95 -2.61
CA TYR A 392 -10.94 3.32 -2.66
C TYR A 392 -11.19 4.72 -2.12
N VAL A 393 -10.63 5.04 -0.96
CA VAL A 393 -10.71 6.38 -0.37
C VAL A 393 -10.14 7.42 -1.33
N SER A 394 -8.97 7.14 -1.92
CA SER A 394 -8.32 8.05 -2.88
C SER A 394 -9.21 8.34 -4.08
N LEU A 395 -9.81 7.32 -4.68
CA LEU A 395 -10.74 7.49 -5.80
C LEU A 395 -11.98 8.29 -5.40
N LYS A 396 -12.56 8.06 -4.21
CA LYS A 396 -13.74 8.78 -3.75
C LYS A 396 -13.45 10.25 -3.42
N VAL A 397 -12.32 10.53 -2.82
CA VAL A 397 -11.88 11.92 -2.57
C VAL A 397 -11.61 12.65 -3.89
N ILE A 398 -10.98 11.98 -4.87
CA ILE A 398 -10.77 12.54 -6.21
C ILE A 398 -12.11 12.81 -6.90
N GLU A 399 -13.07 11.90 -6.82
CA GLU A 399 -14.40 12.11 -7.37
C GLU A 399 -15.08 13.34 -6.77
N GLN A 400 -14.97 13.55 -5.45
CA GLN A 400 -15.52 14.74 -4.78
C GLN A 400 -14.85 16.05 -5.24
N VAL A 401 -13.53 16.02 -5.50
CA VAL A 401 -12.77 17.22 -5.91
C VAL A 401 -12.91 17.51 -7.40
N ASN A 402 -12.88 16.48 -8.24
CA ASN A 402 -12.80 16.62 -9.69
C ASN A 402 -14.11 16.33 -10.42
N GLY A 403 -15.09 15.75 -9.74
CA GLY A 403 -16.37 15.34 -10.30
C GLY A 403 -16.33 13.98 -10.99
N LYS A 404 -17.50 13.36 -11.11
CA LYS A 404 -17.68 11.98 -11.63
C LYS A 404 -17.14 11.78 -13.05
N LYS A 405 -17.27 12.78 -13.92
CA LYS A 405 -16.83 12.67 -15.32
C LYS A 405 -15.33 12.37 -15.46
N LYS A 406 -14.51 12.98 -14.60
CA LYS A 406 -13.06 12.75 -14.62
C LYS A 406 -12.67 11.35 -14.14
N MET A 407 -13.56 10.63 -13.43
CA MET A 407 -13.26 9.29 -12.93
C MET A 407 -13.00 8.27 -14.02
N ARG A 408 -13.57 8.42 -15.22
CA ARG A 408 -13.29 7.54 -16.36
C ARG A 408 -11.78 7.39 -16.62
N LYS A 409 -11.03 8.49 -16.56
CA LYS A 409 -9.57 8.51 -16.77
C LYS A 409 -8.83 7.74 -15.67
N PHE A 410 -9.23 7.94 -14.41
CA PHE A 410 -8.60 7.26 -13.28
C PHE A 410 -8.89 5.76 -13.29
N LEU A 411 -10.16 5.38 -13.54
CA LEU A 411 -10.57 3.98 -13.61
C LEU A 411 -9.93 3.26 -14.79
N LYS A 412 -9.87 3.92 -15.97
CA LYS A 412 -9.17 3.36 -17.14
C LYS A 412 -7.69 3.09 -16.83
N ARG A 413 -7.02 4.03 -16.17
CA ARG A 413 -5.62 3.83 -15.78
C ARG A 413 -5.44 2.60 -14.88
N SER A 414 -6.24 2.49 -13.82
CA SER A 414 -6.19 1.32 -12.93
C SER A 414 -6.48 0.02 -13.69
N LEU A 415 -7.43 0.04 -14.62
CA LEU A 415 -7.75 -1.11 -15.47
C LEU A 415 -6.58 -1.50 -16.36
N ASP A 416 -5.98 -0.54 -17.08
CA ASP A 416 -4.86 -0.78 -17.98
C ASP A 416 -3.62 -1.30 -17.22
N GLU A 417 -3.33 -0.71 -16.05
CA GLU A 417 -2.22 -1.14 -15.19
C GLU A 417 -2.45 -2.55 -14.63
N TYR A 418 -3.68 -2.89 -14.24
CA TYR A 418 -4.03 -4.26 -13.82
C TYR A 418 -3.84 -5.25 -14.97
N LEU A 419 -4.44 -4.97 -16.14
CA LEU A 419 -4.38 -5.86 -17.31
C LEU A 419 -2.94 -6.04 -17.81
N THR A 420 -2.15 -4.98 -17.82
CA THR A 420 -0.74 -5.03 -18.21
C THR A 420 0.07 -5.87 -17.23
N SER A 421 -0.07 -5.59 -15.93
CA SER A 421 0.73 -6.24 -14.89
C SER A 421 0.44 -7.73 -14.77
N ARG A 422 -0.83 -8.15 -14.92
CA ARG A 422 -1.19 -9.57 -14.89
C ARG A 422 -0.55 -10.39 -16.01
N THR A 423 -0.17 -9.77 -17.14
CA THR A 423 0.54 -10.48 -18.23
C THR A 423 1.95 -10.91 -17.83
N PHE A 424 2.52 -10.29 -16.81
CA PHE A 424 3.84 -10.61 -16.27
C PHE A 424 3.78 -11.55 -15.04
N GLU A 425 2.56 -11.97 -14.61
CA GLU A 425 2.41 -12.90 -13.49
C GLU A 425 3.05 -14.27 -13.82
N ARG A 426 3.99 -14.69 -12.98
CA ARG A 426 4.78 -15.91 -13.20
C ARG A 426 4.39 -17.07 -12.29
N LYS A 427 3.67 -16.77 -11.20
CA LYS A 427 3.28 -17.77 -10.21
C LYS A 427 1.82 -18.17 -10.43
N ARG A 428 0.93 -17.32 -9.99
CA ARG A 428 -0.52 -17.46 -10.11
C ARG A 428 -1.17 -16.09 -9.86
N GLU A 429 -2.25 -15.80 -10.53
CA GLU A 429 -3.14 -14.71 -10.16
C GLU A 429 -4.09 -15.21 -9.09
N ASN A 430 -4.27 -14.47 -8.00
CA ASN A 430 -5.27 -14.78 -6.98
C ASN A 430 -6.51 -13.90 -7.13
N ALA A 431 -7.66 -14.39 -6.66
CA ALA A 431 -8.82 -13.52 -6.45
C ALA A 431 -8.48 -12.46 -5.38
N LEU A 432 -9.17 -11.31 -5.41
CA LEU A 432 -8.84 -10.17 -4.56
C LEU A 432 -8.81 -10.53 -3.08
N MET A 433 -9.82 -11.26 -2.58
CA MET A 433 -9.88 -11.61 -1.16
C MET A 433 -8.86 -12.68 -0.73
N TYR A 434 -8.13 -13.27 -1.68
CA TYR A 434 -7.07 -14.25 -1.46
C TYR A 434 -5.72 -13.77 -2.00
N ASN A 435 -5.57 -12.47 -2.19
CA ASN A 435 -4.33 -11.88 -2.71
C ASN A 435 -3.12 -12.24 -1.81
N ASP A 436 -2.01 -12.65 -2.43
CA ASP A 436 -0.75 -12.99 -1.77
C ASP A 436 0.29 -11.85 -1.87
N GLY A 437 -0.17 -10.61 -1.69
CA GLY A 437 0.68 -9.42 -1.72
C GLY A 437 1.02 -8.91 -3.12
N GLN A 438 0.31 -9.37 -4.17
CA GLN A 438 0.52 -8.91 -5.54
C GLN A 438 -0.03 -7.48 -5.70
N GLY A 439 0.87 -6.52 -5.98
CA GLY A 439 0.54 -5.10 -6.07
C GLY A 439 -0.60 -4.80 -7.06
N TYR A 440 -0.50 -5.33 -8.28
CA TYR A 440 -1.51 -5.09 -9.32
C TYR A 440 -2.92 -5.60 -8.95
N ILE A 441 -3.02 -6.53 -8.00
CA ILE A 441 -4.32 -7.02 -7.49
C ILE A 441 -4.84 -6.06 -6.42
N HIS A 442 -4.07 -5.77 -5.37
CA HIS A 442 -4.60 -4.97 -4.28
C HIS A 442 -4.68 -3.47 -4.58
N TYR A 443 -3.77 -2.90 -5.38
CA TYR A 443 -3.88 -1.50 -5.80
C TYR A 443 -4.87 -1.33 -6.95
N GLN A 444 -4.56 -1.86 -8.13
CA GLN A 444 -5.29 -1.54 -9.35
C GLN A 444 -6.66 -2.24 -9.40
N LYS A 445 -6.70 -3.57 -9.29
CA LYS A 445 -7.98 -4.29 -9.27
C LYS A 445 -8.81 -3.94 -8.05
N GLY A 446 -8.18 -3.83 -6.87
CA GLY A 446 -8.86 -3.50 -5.62
C GLY A 446 -9.57 -2.16 -5.68
N SER A 447 -8.92 -1.11 -6.19
CA SER A 447 -9.51 0.21 -6.37
C SER A 447 -10.75 0.18 -7.26
N LEU A 448 -10.67 -0.51 -8.42
CA LEU A 448 -11.79 -0.67 -9.36
C LEU A 448 -12.96 -1.38 -8.69
N ILE A 449 -12.72 -2.48 -7.99
CA ILE A 449 -13.75 -3.30 -7.36
C ILE A 449 -14.50 -2.51 -6.30
N PHE A 450 -13.81 -1.83 -5.38
CA PHE A 450 -14.48 -1.05 -4.34
C PHE A 450 -15.21 0.17 -4.91
N TYR A 451 -14.64 0.84 -5.92
CA TYR A 451 -15.31 1.93 -6.60
C TYR A 451 -16.59 1.46 -7.31
N ALA A 452 -16.50 0.39 -8.11
CA ALA A 452 -17.64 -0.21 -8.78
C ALA A 452 -18.73 -0.64 -7.78
N LEU A 453 -18.34 -1.35 -6.72
CA LEU A 453 -19.28 -1.80 -5.69
C LEU A 453 -20.00 -0.60 -5.04
N SER A 454 -19.29 0.49 -4.73
CA SER A 454 -19.90 1.71 -4.21
C SER A 454 -20.92 2.33 -5.16
N ASP A 455 -20.73 2.20 -6.47
CA ASP A 455 -21.68 2.65 -7.50
C ASP A 455 -22.89 1.70 -7.65
N TYR A 456 -22.69 0.39 -7.39
CA TYR A 456 -23.78 -0.60 -7.45
C TYR A 456 -24.70 -0.56 -6.25
N ILE A 457 -24.16 -0.58 -5.04
CA ILE A 457 -24.97 -0.66 -3.80
C ILE A 457 -25.17 0.70 -3.12
N GLY A 458 -24.54 1.74 -3.65
CA GLY A 458 -24.54 3.08 -3.10
C GLY A 458 -23.37 3.32 -2.13
N GLU A 459 -22.63 4.41 -2.32
CA GLU A 459 -21.48 4.79 -1.50
C GLU A 459 -21.79 4.81 0.00
N LYS A 460 -22.91 5.44 0.37
CA LYS A 460 -23.33 5.52 1.78
C LYS A 460 -23.59 4.12 2.38
N THR A 461 -24.13 3.20 1.60
CA THR A 461 -24.39 1.82 2.05
C THR A 461 -23.07 1.08 2.30
N LEU A 462 -22.14 1.17 1.34
CA LEU A 462 -20.81 0.57 1.48
C LEU A 462 -20.05 1.17 2.66
N ASN A 463 -19.98 2.51 2.75
CA ASN A 463 -19.27 3.19 3.83
C ASN A 463 -19.84 2.89 5.22
N ASN A 464 -21.17 2.74 5.33
CA ASN A 464 -21.81 2.30 6.59
C ASN A 464 -21.40 0.86 6.98
N ALA A 465 -21.26 -0.05 6.02
CA ALA A 465 -20.77 -1.40 6.28
C ALA A 465 -19.31 -1.38 6.75
N LEU A 466 -18.47 -0.60 6.06
CA LEU A 466 -17.07 -0.40 6.43
C LEU A 466 -16.93 0.27 7.80
N SER A 467 -17.77 1.27 8.13
CA SER A 467 -17.79 1.89 9.46
C SER A 467 -18.14 0.89 10.58
N LYS A 468 -19.12 0.01 10.34
CA LYS A 468 -19.47 -1.07 11.28
C LYS A 468 -18.30 -2.04 11.45
N TYR A 469 -17.65 -2.39 10.35
CA TYR A 469 -16.45 -3.22 10.36
C TYR A 469 -15.32 -2.59 11.17
N VAL A 470 -14.98 -1.32 10.91
CA VAL A 470 -13.97 -0.58 11.70
C VAL A 470 -14.32 -0.60 13.19
N LYS A 471 -15.55 -0.27 13.56
CA LYS A 471 -15.99 -0.27 14.98
C LYS A 471 -15.83 -1.64 15.67
N LYS A 472 -15.91 -2.73 14.91
CA LYS A 472 -15.77 -4.09 15.46
C LYS A 472 -14.30 -4.49 15.65
N VAL A 473 -13.40 -4.04 14.74
CA VAL A 473 -12.05 -4.59 14.67
C VAL A 473 -10.93 -3.56 14.84
N ALA A 474 -11.26 -2.27 15.04
CA ALA A 474 -10.24 -1.25 15.26
C ALA A 474 -9.44 -1.55 16.53
N PHE A 475 -8.10 -1.41 16.42
CA PHE A 475 -7.16 -1.66 17.51
C PHE A 475 -7.28 -3.05 18.14
N GLN A 476 -7.71 -4.03 17.34
CA GLN A 476 -7.94 -5.40 17.79
C GLN A 476 -6.63 -6.06 18.22
N GLU A 477 -6.65 -6.73 19.36
CA GLU A 477 -5.63 -7.70 19.76
C GLU A 477 -5.89 -9.04 19.03
N PRO A 478 -4.91 -9.97 18.98
CA PRO A 478 -5.13 -11.27 18.35
C PRO A 478 -6.34 -12.01 18.95
N PRO A 479 -7.13 -12.74 18.14
CA PRO A 479 -6.94 -13.03 16.71
C PRO A 479 -7.30 -11.82 15.83
N TYR A 480 -6.44 -11.53 14.85
CA TYR A 480 -6.64 -10.41 13.94
C TYR A 480 -7.70 -10.72 12.88
N THR A 481 -8.33 -9.66 12.37
CA THR A 481 -9.35 -9.74 11.32
C THR A 481 -8.80 -10.18 9.98
N THR A 482 -9.67 -10.61 9.08
CA THR A 482 -9.33 -11.12 7.75
C THR A 482 -10.15 -10.47 6.64
N SER A 483 -9.75 -10.71 5.40
CA SER A 483 -10.52 -10.32 4.21
C SER A 483 -11.93 -10.92 4.20
N ILE A 484 -12.10 -12.14 4.71
CA ILE A 484 -13.42 -12.80 4.82
C ILE A 484 -14.33 -11.98 5.75
N ASP A 485 -13.83 -11.53 6.89
CA ASP A 485 -14.63 -10.75 7.84
C ASP A 485 -15.14 -9.45 7.20
N MET A 486 -14.28 -8.74 6.48
CA MET A 486 -14.64 -7.51 5.78
C MET A 486 -15.67 -7.77 4.68
N VAL A 487 -15.42 -8.77 3.81
CA VAL A 487 -16.35 -9.12 2.72
C VAL A 487 -17.71 -9.54 3.25
N ASN A 488 -17.78 -10.25 4.39
CA ASN A 488 -19.04 -10.60 5.04
C ASN A 488 -19.85 -9.37 5.47
N HIS A 489 -19.21 -8.33 6.03
CA HIS A 489 -19.90 -7.08 6.38
C HIS A 489 -20.46 -6.36 5.14
N VAL A 490 -19.74 -6.42 4.02
CA VAL A 490 -20.20 -5.87 2.73
C VAL A 490 -21.36 -6.70 2.18
N LYS A 491 -21.25 -8.03 2.24
CA LYS A 491 -22.31 -8.96 1.78
C LYS A 491 -23.61 -8.77 2.52
N GLU A 492 -23.59 -8.52 3.84
CA GLU A 492 -24.78 -8.28 4.66
C GLU A 492 -25.62 -7.08 4.18
N VAL A 493 -25.01 -6.10 3.52
CA VAL A 493 -25.69 -4.90 3.02
C VAL A 493 -25.93 -4.93 1.52
N THR A 494 -25.42 -5.93 0.82
CA THR A 494 -25.57 -6.10 -0.63
C THR A 494 -26.95 -6.69 -0.92
N PRO A 495 -27.81 -6.04 -1.75
CA PRO A 495 -29.09 -6.61 -2.16
C PRO A 495 -28.96 -7.99 -2.80
N ASP A 496 -29.92 -8.89 -2.57
CA ASP A 496 -29.87 -10.26 -3.11
C ASP A 496 -29.69 -10.31 -4.63
N SER A 497 -30.31 -9.38 -5.37
CA SER A 497 -30.16 -9.25 -6.81
C SER A 497 -28.73 -8.90 -7.27
N LEU A 498 -27.88 -8.43 -6.37
CA LEU A 498 -26.50 -8.02 -6.61
C LEU A 498 -25.47 -8.93 -5.90
N ASN A 499 -25.92 -10.01 -5.23
CA ASN A 499 -25.02 -10.91 -4.51
C ASN A 499 -23.99 -11.60 -5.43
N TYR A 500 -24.28 -11.72 -6.74
CA TYR A 500 -23.30 -12.23 -7.70
C TYR A 500 -22.03 -11.39 -7.75
N LEU A 501 -22.12 -10.07 -7.48
CA LEU A 501 -20.97 -9.17 -7.46
C LEU A 501 -19.95 -9.55 -6.40
N ILE A 502 -20.39 -10.05 -5.25
CA ILE A 502 -19.47 -10.51 -4.18
C ILE A 502 -18.58 -11.62 -4.70
N LYS A 503 -19.19 -12.62 -5.37
CA LYS A 503 -18.43 -13.72 -5.98
C LYS A 503 -17.50 -13.24 -7.10
N ASP A 504 -18.01 -12.41 -8.01
CA ASP A 504 -17.26 -11.96 -9.18
C ASP A 504 -16.12 -10.99 -8.84
N MET A 505 -16.33 -10.12 -7.87
CA MET A 505 -15.39 -9.08 -7.50
C MET A 505 -14.33 -9.56 -6.51
N PHE A 506 -14.71 -10.38 -5.52
CA PHE A 506 -13.83 -10.75 -4.42
C PHE A 506 -13.33 -12.19 -4.46
N GLU A 507 -14.22 -13.14 -4.82
CA GLU A 507 -13.93 -14.57 -4.66
C GLU A 507 -13.35 -15.23 -5.91
N THR A 508 -13.47 -14.59 -7.09
CA THR A 508 -13.07 -15.15 -8.37
C THR A 508 -12.27 -14.15 -9.22
N ILE A 509 -11.62 -14.65 -10.26
CA ILE A 509 -10.97 -13.83 -11.29
C ILE A 509 -11.94 -13.69 -12.45
N THR A 510 -12.92 -12.80 -12.31
CA THR A 510 -13.95 -12.54 -13.33
C THR A 510 -13.56 -11.36 -14.20
N LEU A 511 -13.70 -11.53 -15.51
CA LEU A 511 -13.39 -10.54 -16.54
C LEU A 511 -14.54 -10.42 -17.53
N TYR A 512 -14.54 -9.31 -18.28
CA TYR A 512 -15.54 -9.00 -19.28
C TYR A 512 -14.88 -8.69 -20.63
N GLN A 513 -15.66 -8.84 -21.69
CA GLN A 513 -15.42 -8.30 -23.02
C GLN A 513 -16.72 -7.66 -23.47
N ASN A 514 -16.85 -6.36 -23.19
CA ASN A 514 -18.00 -5.57 -23.59
C ASN A 514 -17.60 -4.79 -24.84
N ARG A 515 -18.53 -4.64 -25.79
CA ARG A 515 -18.28 -3.73 -26.92
C ARG A 515 -19.58 -3.24 -27.53
N VAL A 516 -19.58 -2.03 -28.00
CA VAL A 516 -20.61 -1.52 -28.91
C VAL A 516 -20.31 -2.06 -30.30
N VAL A 517 -21.32 -2.63 -30.96
CA VAL A 517 -21.18 -3.23 -32.30
C VAL A 517 -21.68 -2.26 -33.37
N GLU A 518 -22.84 -1.65 -33.16
CA GLU A 518 -23.47 -0.70 -34.06
C GLU A 518 -24.35 0.28 -33.31
N THR A 519 -24.40 1.51 -33.76
CA THR A 519 -25.33 2.53 -33.25
C THR A 519 -25.86 3.40 -34.35
N LYS A 520 -27.14 3.79 -34.23
CA LYS A 520 -27.82 4.71 -35.15
C LYS A 520 -28.67 5.70 -34.36
N SER A 521 -28.73 6.92 -34.86
CA SER A 521 -29.60 7.94 -34.28
C SER A 521 -30.57 8.45 -35.34
N LYS A 522 -31.82 8.70 -34.91
CA LYS A 522 -32.87 9.29 -35.75
C LYS A 522 -33.59 10.40 -34.98
N LYS A 523 -33.63 11.61 -35.55
CA LYS A 523 -34.46 12.70 -35.04
C LYS A 523 -35.93 12.41 -35.28
N LEU A 524 -36.73 12.54 -34.22
CA LEU A 524 -38.18 12.34 -34.26
C LEU A 524 -38.92 13.68 -34.49
N ASP A 525 -40.20 13.60 -34.93
CA ASP A 525 -41.03 14.79 -35.21
C ASP A 525 -41.23 15.69 -33.99
N ASN A 526 -41.14 15.14 -32.79
CA ASN A 526 -41.25 15.89 -31.53
C ASN A 526 -39.95 16.57 -31.07
N GLY A 527 -38.90 16.51 -31.91
CA GLY A 527 -37.58 17.11 -31.63
C GLY A 527 -36.64 16.25 -30.81
N LYS A 528 -37.07 15.10 -30.28
CA LYS A 528 -36.25 14.14 -29.56
C LYS A 528 -35.47 13.24 -30.53
N TYR A 529 -34.57 12.45 -30.00
CA TYR A 529 -33.75 11.51 -30.78
C TYR A 529 -33.98 10.09 -30.29
N GLN A 530 -34.29 9.19 -31.22
CA GLN A 530 -34.26 7.76 -30.97
C GLN A 530 -32.83 7.24 -31.28
N VAL A 531 -32.25 6.51 -30.32
CA VAL A 531 -30.91 5.92 -30.43
C VAL A 531 -31.05 4.41 -30.36
N ASP A 532 -30.69 3.73 -31.43
CA ASP A 532 -30.65 2.29 -31.51
C ASP A 532 -29.22 1.83 -31.30
N ILE A 533 -29.00 0.91 -30.35
CA ILE A 533 -27.67 0.45 -29.93
C ILE A 533 -27.66 -1.07 -30.01
N GLU A 534 -26.68 -1.62 -30.74
CA GLU A 534 -26.32 -3.03 -30.70
C GLU A 534 -25.00 -3.19 -29.97
N PHE A 535 -24.95 -4.06 -28.96
CA PHE A 535 -23.75 -4.32 -28.18
C PHE A 535 -23.61 -5.78 -27.78
N LYS A 536 -22.39 -6.21 -27.52
CA LYS A 536 -22.04 -7.53 -27.01
C LYS A 536 -21.50 -7.42 -25.60
N VAL A 537 -21.83 -8.41 -24.77
CA VAL A 537 -21.31 -8.60 -23.42
C VAL A 537 -20.91 -10.05 -23.26
N SER A 538 -19.64 -10.30 -23.06
CA SER A 538 -19.12 -11.61 -22.66
C SER A 538 -18.53 -11.53 -21.27
N LYS A 539 -18.85 -12.51 -20.44
CA LYS A 539 -18.33 -12.67 -19.09
C LYS A 539 -17.64 -14.02 -18.98
N TYR A 540 -16.46 -14.03 -18.43
CA TYR A 540 -15.70 -15.26 -18.25
C TYR A 540 -14.87 -15.24 -16.97
N ARG A 541 -14.39 -16.39 -16.52
CA ARG A 541 -13.52 -16.54 -15.37
C ARG A 541 -12.19 -17.15 -15.76
N ASN A 542 -11.14 -16.71 -15.10
CA ASN A 542 -9.85 -17.36 -15.14
C ASN A 542 -9.64 -18.16 -13.86
N ASN A 543 -8.90 -19.28 -13.97
CA ASN A 543 -8.30 -19.86 -12.80
C ASN A 543 -6.96 -19.16 -12.50
N GLU A 544 -6.36 -19.53 -11.36
CA GLU A 544 -5.09 -19.00 -10.89
C GLU A 544 -3.92 -19.12 -11.90
N LYS A 545 -4.02 -20.01 -12.88
CA LYS A 545 -3.02 -20.25 -13.93
C LYS A 545 -3.38 -19.59 -15.27
N GLY A 546 -4.39 -18.72 -15.26
CA GLY A 546 -4.81 -17.98 -16.45
C GLY A 546 -5.67 -18.80 -17.45
N ARG A 547 -6.12 -20.01 -17.09
CA ARG A 547 -7.03 -20.77 -17.94
C ARG A 547 -8.42 -20.15 -17.92
N ILE A 548 -9.00 -19.94 -19.09
CA ILE A 548 -10.27 -19.24 -19.28
C ILE A 548 -11.44 -20.24 -19.24
N PHE A 549 -12.53 -19.85 -18.57
CA PHE A 549 -13.80 -20.54 -18.49
C PHE A 549 -14.92 -19.60 -18.92
N TYR A 550 -15.58 -19.91 -20.00
CA TYR A 550 -16.68 -19.14 -20.57
C TYR A 550 -18.05 -19.59 -20.08
N GLY A 551 -19.07 -18.77 -20.34
CA GLY A 551 -20.47 -19.12 -20.12
C GLY A 551 -20.94 -20.27 -21.01
N GLU A 552 -22.14 -20.85 -20.75
CA GLU A 552 -22.67 -22.01 -21.46
C GLU A 552 -22.84 -21.77 -22.94
N GLU A 553 -23.31 -20.59 -23.35
CA GLU A 553 -23.51 -20.24 -24.78
C GLU A 553 -22.19 -20.16 -25.57
N GLU A 554 -21.08 -19.80 -24.95
CA GLU A 554 -19.76 -19.76 -25.59
C GLU A 554 -19.04 -21.11 -25.50
N ARG A 555 -19.41 -21.94 -24.53
CA ARG A 555 -18.83 -23.27 -24.32
C ARG A 555 -19.04 -24.19 -25.46
N ASP A 556 -20.21 -24.12 -26.15
CA ASP A 556 -20.57 -24.93 -27.27
C ASP A 556 -19.81 -24.54 -28.55
N SER A 557 -19.25 -23.35 -28.62
CA SER A 557 -18.44 -22.85 -29.71
C SER A 557 -16.94 -23.16 -29.62
N ILE A 558 -16.47 -23.63 -28.44
CA ILE A 558 -15.04 -23.87 -28.17
C ILE A 558 -14.75 -25.39 -28.14
N THR A 559 -13.89 -25.83 -29.04
CA THR A 559 -13.55 -27.25 -29.28
C THR A 559 -12.73 -27.94 -28.18
N TYR A 560 -12.41 -27.27 -27.06
CA TYR A 560 -11.58 -27.82 -25.98
C TYR A 560 -12.38 -27.93 -24.69
N GLN A 561 -13.22 -28.94 -24.57
CA GLN A 561 -13.86 -29.28 -23.28
C GLN A 561 -12.93 -30.20 -22.49
N THR A 562 -12.55 -29.77 -21.27
CA THR A 562 -11.90 -30.62 -20.28
C THR A 562 -12.83 -30.81 -19.08
N ASP A 563 -12.68 -31.91 -18.34
CA ASP A 563 -13.51 -32.22 -17.17
C ASP A 563 -13.47 -31.14 -16.07
N ASP A 564 -12.39 -30.34 -16.03
CA ASP A 564 -12.27 -29.21 -15.11
C ASP A 564 -13.29 -28.09 -15.37
N MET A 565 -13.82 -27.96 -16.60
CA MET A 565 -14.84 -26.94 -16.92
C MET A 565 -16.21 -27.23 -16.29
N LYS A 566 -16.42 -28.44 -15.79
CA LYS A 566 -17.66 -28.86 -15.12
C LYS A 566 -17.71 -28.50 -13.64
N LYS A 567 -16.62 -27.96 -13.07
CA LYS A 567 -16.60 -27.59 -11.65
C LYS A 567 -17.51 -26.39 -11.39
N PRO A 568 -18.37 -26.44 -10.37
CA PRO A 568 -19.31 -25.34 -10.05
C PRO A 568 -18.65 -23.99 -9.79
N GLU A 569 -17.40 -24.00 -9.31
CA GLU A 569 -16.61 -22.80 -9.03
C GLU A 569 -16.29 -21.98 -10.29
N TYR A 570 -16.26 -22.63 -11.46
CA TYR A 570 -15.96 -21.97 -12.74
C TYR A 570 -17.22 -21.75 -13.60
N SER A 571 -18.42 -22.09 -13.11
CA SER A 571 -19.64 -21.77 -13.85
C SER A 571 -19.84 -20.26 -13.94
N VAL A 572 -20.10 -19.78 -15.15
CA VAL A 572 -20.32 -18.37 -15.45
C VAL A 572 -21.74 -18.19 -15.93
N PHE A 573 -22.49 -17.35 -15.23
CA PHE A 573 -23.82 -16.93 -15.62
C PHE A 573 -23.79 -15.45 -15.92
N LEU A 574 -24.32 -15.06 -17.08
CA LEU A 574 -24.51 -13.67 -17.42
C LEU A 574 -25.94 -13.27 -17.08
N GLU A 575 -26.10 -12.66 -15.92
CA GLU A 575 -27.34 -11.99 -15.46
C GLU A 575 -26.96 -10.70 -14.72
N ASP A 576 -26.18 -9.87 -15.37
CA ASP A 576 -25.47 -8.78 -14.75
C ASP A 576 -26.16 -7.43 -15.02
N TYR A 577 -26.12 -6.54 -14.05
CA TYR A 577 -26.50 -5.15 -14.27
C TYR A 577 -25.28 -4.37 -14.78
N ILE A 578 -25.35 -3.83 -16.01
CA ILE A 578 -24.24 -3.11 -16.67
C ILE A 578 -24.73 -1.75 -17.12
N ASP A 579 -23.91 -0.72 -16.93
CA ASP A 579 -24.22 0.62 -17.35
C ASP A 579 -24.28 0.73 -18.88
N VAL A 580 -25.39 1.27 -19.38
CA VAL A 580 -25.53 1.71 -20.77
C VAL A 580 -25.64 3.22 -20.75
N GLY A 581 -24.80 3.89 -21.55
CA GLY A 581 -24.72 5.35 -21.63
C GLY A 581 -25.01 5.89 -23.02
N ILE A 582 -25.61 7.07 -23.08
CA ILE A 582 -25.73 7.91 -24.28
C ILE A 582 -25.23 9.30 -23.89
N PHE A 583 -24.32 9.84 -24.68
CA PHE A 583 -23.66 11.10 -24.44
C PHE A 583 -23.93 12.09 -25.56
N GLY A 584 -23.99 13.35 -25.22
CA GLY A 584 -24.11 14.49 -26.12
C GLY A 584 -23.09 15.56 -25.73
N GLU A 585 -23.24 16.74 -26.33
CA GLU A 585 -22.43 17.93 -26.00
C GLU A 585 -23.34 19.07 -25.54
N ASP A 586 -22.84 19.86 -24.60
CA ASP A 586 -23.48 21.13 -24.22
C ASP A 586 -23.08 22.27 -25.18
N ASN A 587 -23.55 23.49 -24.90
CA ASN A 587 -23.24 24.66 -25.71
C ASN A 587 -21.77 25.07 -25.76
N ASP A 588 -20.95 24.52 -24.83
CA ASP A 588 -19.52 24.75 -24.72
C ASP A 588 -18.71 23.56 -25.27
N GLU A 589 -19.37 22.69 -26.06
CA GLU A 589 -18.78 21.45 -26.61
C GLU A 589 -18.27 20.45 -25.54
N LYS A 590 -18.81 20.55 -24.32
CA LYS A 590 -18.46 19.61 -23.25
C LYS A 590 -19.41 18.43 -23.25
N GLU A 591 -18.85 17.21 -23.08
CA GLU A 591 -19.62 15.97 -22.96
C GLU A 591 -20.67 16.07 -21.84
N ILE A 592 -21.91 15.69 -22.13
CA ILE A 592 -23.01 15.54 -21.17
C ILE A 592 -23.61 14.15 -21.24
N GLU A 593 -24.08 13.64 -20.10
CA GLU A 593 -24.84 12.40 -20.02
C GLU A 593 -26.31 12.67 -20.39
N LEU A 594 -26.77 12.15 -21.54
CA LEU A 594 -28.16 12.19 -21.93
C LEU A 594 -28.93 11.01 -21.35
N TYR A 595 -28.27 9.90 -21.15
CA TYR A 595 -28.79 8.70 -20.53
C TYR A 595 -27.64 7.91 -19.90
N LEU A 596 -27.82 7.43 -18.66
CA LEU A 596 -26.92 6.49 -18.01
C LEU A 596 -27.74 5.64 -17.04
N LYS A 597 -27.91 4.34 -17.35
CA LYS A 597 -28.62 3.40 -16.49
C LYS A 597 -28.01 2.02 -16.53
N LYS A 598 -28.05 1.31 -15.40
CA LYS A 598 -27.75 -0.08 -15.30
C LYS A 598 -28.91 -0.91 -15.84
N LEU A 599 -28.67 -1.64 -16.94
CA LEU A 599 -29.62 -2.57 -17.53
C LEU A 599 -29.22 -4.00 -17.14
N LYS A 600 -30.22 -4.85 -16.89
CA LYS A 600 -30.00 -6.28 -16.68
C LYS A 600 -29.69 -6.93 -18.02
N ILE A 601 -28.49 -7.47 -18.16
CA ILE A 601 -27.98 -8.14 -19.35
C ILE A 601 -27.92 -9.65 -19.07
N SER A 602 -28.62 -10.42 -19.91
CA SER A 602 -28.70 -11.89 -19.78
C SER A 602 -28.36 -12.63 -21.08
N SER A 603 -27.92 -11.92 -22.10
CA SER A 603 -27.46 -12.53 -23.36
C SER A 603 -26.24 -11.81 -23.92
N ILE A 604 -25.47 -12.54 -24.73
CA ILE A 604 -24.22 -11.99 -25.29
C ILE A 604 -24.55 -10.88 -26.30
N HIS A 605 -25.57 -11.08 -27.15
CA HIS A 605 -26.00 -10.10 -28.16
C HIS A 605 -27.23 -9.34 -27.70
N ASN A 606 -27.12 -8.01 -27.66
CA ASN A 606 -28.17 -7.16 -27.18
C ASN A 606 -28.48 -6.05 -28.19
N LYS A 607 -29.77 -5.72 -28.32
CA LYS A 607 -30.29 -4.59 -29.12
C LYS A 607 -31.28 -3.83 -28.27
N ILE A 608 -31.07 -2.53 -28.15
CA ILE A 608 -31.95 -1.64 -27.40
C ILE A 608 -32.21 -0.36 -28.19
N SER A 609 -33.35 0.26 -27.91
CA SER A 609 -33.73 1.56 -28.46
C SER A 609 -34.10 2.50 -27.31
N ILE A 610 -33.47 3.66 -27.26
CA ILE A 610 -33.66 4.65 -26.19
C ILE A 610 -33.93 5.99 -26.81
N ILE A 611 -34.86 6.76 -26.18
CA ILE A 611 -35.18 8.11 -26.61
C ILE A 611 -34.51 9.10 -25.66
N VAL A 612 -33.78 10.07 -26.23
CA VAL A 612 -33.13 11.18 -25.51
C VAL A 612 -33.63 12.53 -26.02
N ASP A 613 -33.50 13.55 -25.17
CA ASP A 613 -34.05 14.87 -25.44
C ASP A 613 -33.16 15.77 -26.32
N GLN A 614 -31.85 15.45 -26.37
CA GLN A 614 -30.84 16.21 -27.11
C GLN A 614 -30.10 15.33 -28.10
N GLU A 615 -29.37 15.96 -29.04
CA GLU A 615 -28.61 15.27 -30.07
C GLU A 615 -27.50 14.41 -29.43
N PRO A 616 -27.54 13.09 -29.66
CA PRO A 616 -26.52 12.19 -29.15
C PRO A 616 -25.30 12.15 -30.07
N ILE A 617 -24.11 12.04 -29.50
CA ILE A 617 -22.86 11.94 -30.24
C ILE A 617 -22.13 10.61 -30.03
N GLU A 618 -22.34 9.97 -28.89
CA GLU A 618 -21.65 8.74 -28.52
C GLU A 618 -22.54 7.87 -27.62
N VAL A 619 -22.36 6.55 -27.75
CA VAL A 619 -23.00 5.55 -26.88
C VAL A 619 -21.94 4.69 -26.21
N GLY A 620 -22.30 4.00 -25.11
CA GLY A 620 -21.36 3.09 -24.46
C GLY A 620 -22.02 2.02 -23.60
N ILE A 621 -21.33 0.90 -23.49
CA ILE A 621 -21.55 -0.17 -22.51
C ILE A 621 -20.41 -0.15 -21.51
N ASP A 622 -20.71 -0.12 -20.20
CA ASP A 622 -19.73 0.17 -19.14
C ASP A 622 -18.84 1.39 -19.47
N PRO A 623 -19.43 2.55 -19.84
CA PRO A 623 -18.71 3.66 -20.45
C PRO A 623 -17.69 4.34 -19.51
N TYR A 624 -17.70 4.01 -18.20
CA TYR A 624 -16.80 4.52 -17.20
C TYR A 624 -15.75 3.52 -16.74
N ASN A 625 -15.65 2.33 -17.37
CA ASN A 625 -14.68 1.27 -17.07
C ASN A 625 -14.75 0.80 -15.61
N LYS A 626 -15.94 0.53 -15.10
CA LYS A 626 -16.15 0.02 -13.73
C LYS A 626 -16.00 -1.50 -13.64
N LEU A 627 -16.14 -2.21 -14.76
CA LEU A 627 -15.91 -3.64 -14.84
C LEU A 627 -14.47 -3.94 -15.31
N ILE A 628 -14.00 -5.13 -14.99
CA ILE A 628 -12.67 -5.58 -15.47
C ILE A 628 -12.80 -6.05 -16.93
N ASP A 629 -12.85 -5.11 -17.82
CA ASP A 629 -12.96 -5.35 -19.25
C ASP A 629 -11.57 -5.45 -19.90
N THR A 630 -11.35 -6.52 -20.67
CA THR A 630 -10.04 -6.78 -21.29
C THR A 630 -9.75 -5.92 -22.51
N ASN A 631 -10.76 -5.22 -23.03
CA ASN A 631 -10.62 -4.25 -24.11
C ASN A 631 -11.63 -3.10 -23.94
N SER A 632 -11.32 -2.16 -23.08
CA SER A 632 -12.23 -1.02 -22.80
C SER A 632 -12.27 0.04 -23.89
N GLU A 633 -11.46 -0.06 -24.95
CA GLU A 633 -11.45 0.90 -26.06
C GLU A 633 -12.69 0.80 -26.96
N ASP A 634 -13.31 -0.36 -27.04
CA ASP A 634 -14.51 -0.60 -27.85
C ASP A 634 -15.82 -0.57 -27.04
N ASN A 635 -15.73 -0.19 -25.76
CA ASN A 635 -16.89 0.04 -24.89
C ASN A 635 -17.72 1.26 -25.31
N ARG A 636 -17.17 2.19 -26.06
CA ARG A 636 -17.84 3.39 -26.55
C ARG A 636 -17.70 3.52 -28.06
N MET A 637 -18.74 4.04 -28.69
CA MET A 637 -18.80 4.25 -30.14
C MET A 637 -19.45 5.57 -30.47
N LYS A 638 -18.81 6.37 -31.32
CA LYS A 638 -19.40 7.59 -31.87
C LYS A 638 -20.54 7.23 -32.81
N ILE A 639 -21.59 8.03 -32.76
CA ILE A 639 -22.74 7.89 -33.66
C ILE A 639 -22.37 8.52 -35.00
N GLU A 640 -22.43 7.75 -36.06
CA GLU A 640 -22.24 8.28 -37.44
C GLU A 640 -23.41 9.20 -37.78
N LYS A 641 -23.07 10.41 -38.28
CA LYS A 641 -24.04 11.43 -38.71
C LYS A 641 -24.66 11.09 -40.04
#